data_927c2a1cd366b95c67441f31d43c58f7
#
_entry.id   927c2a1cd366b95c67441f31d43c58f7
#
_cell.length_a   1.000
_cell.length_b   1.000
_cell.length_c   1.000
_cell.angle_alpha   90.00
_cell.angle_beta   90.00
_cell.angle_gamma   90.00
#
_symmetry.space_group_name_H-M   'P 1'
#
loop_
_entity.id
_entity.type
_entity.pdbx_description
1 polymer ?
#
loop_
_entity_poly.entity_id
_entity_poly.type
_entity_poly.pdbx_seq_one_letter_code
_entity_poly.pdbx_strand_id
1 'polypeptide(L)'
;MDDFRDYEYLARPAATGDRHLKSCEIRETAALIAASRAPQATPTNGEETRHAEVWPLSFTKGLPHDSDGFVDPKAFHAFVTAITEPDRPGLPHAFDVPLGPQAGLAPGGNTPYSYKPRPEYALGWRCTRRDGAPLTVRAWESPRAGHVYDLQGADASDIAMDAAPALGSEELTAEMAEVYALALLRDVPFSEISAGGTAFAPAGLSAHAAFTGLGRLAFLNARTVLDGLTPRQADRRAARFDQTGAFTPQTMFRGSTPGAQTGPYLSQFLLVGTGTCPQETREGLISYGANTIDQRVASLAPGVDHMVDFNSWFDVQMGADIKDLQTADAGRRFITTPRQLASYVRVDQLYQAYLNAALVLLVQGAGFDSGFPEGTGKSRAAFATFGGPHMLALISEVSSRALKAVRRQKFNIHRRGRPERLAAMVDKVASGAPGKLTTAMRAQLRTMYLNLDKAGLMAPVAAHNAAQLATHAARDGSYPLTGLGHEAALSHLLPMAFIEGSPMHPSYGAGHATVAGACVTVLKAFFEMFTTPDGWTERLMDSVGLGCSVEPNVVADGAKVDFDRSGTKLVDATDQTRLTIQGELDKLAANIAIGRDMAGVHFYTDYYESLRLGERMAVTILQEQMLTYPEPVSMRFVSYDGDRVLIEGTGHAVSVTIFGKNGRPVDYAAWLSRAAQAPVPA
;
A
#
# COMPACT_ATOMS: atom_id res chain seq x y z
N MET A 1 52.53 -41.46 -19.16
CA MET A 1 51.19 -41.78 -19.72
C MET A 1 50.23 -41.61 -18.55
N ASP A 2 49.62 -40.46 -18.53
CA ASP A 2 48.60 -40.21 -17.50
C ASP A 2 47.43 -41.15 -17.70
N ASP A 3 47.04 -41.77 -16.65
CA ASP A 3 46.02 -42.82 -16.63
C ASP A 3 44.65 -42.25 -16.98
N PHE A 4 44.23 -42.34 -18.23
CA PHE A 4 42.94 -41.87 -18.73
C PHE A 4 41.74 -42.47 -18.02
N ARG A 5 41.93 -43.42 -17.12
CA ARG A 5 40.88 -44.05 -16.33
C ARG A 5 40.19 -43.07 -15.35
N ASP A 6 40.87 -41.98 -14.96
CA ASP A 6 40.30 -40.97 -14.08
C ASP A 6 39.26 -40.07 -14.76
N TYR A 7 39.10 -40.13 -16.08
CA TYR A 7 38.13 -39.34 -16.82
C TYR A 7 36.86 -40.13 -17.20
N GLU A 8 36.75 -41.41 -16.84
CA GLU A 8 35.52 -42.18 -17.11
C GLU A 8 34.25 -41.54 -16.48
N TYR A 9 34.41 -40.85 -15.36
CA TYR A 9 33.28 -40.18 -14.71
C TYR A 9 32.73 -39.04 -15.56
N LEU A 10 33.51 -38.39 -16.43
CA LEU A 10 33.07 -37.33 -17.31
C LEU A 10 32.16 -37.82 -18.42
N ALA A 11 32.25 -39.11 -18.77
CA ALA A 11 31.39 -39.73 -19.78
C ALA A 11 30.13 -40.37 -19.21
N ARG A 12 29.96 -40.41 -17.87
CA ARG A 12 28.73 -40.93 -17.25
C ARG A 12 27.59 -39.93 -17.41
N PRO A 13 26.46 -40.33 -18.02
CA PRO A 13 25.25 -39.52 -17.94
C PRO A 13 24.90 -39.27 -16.49
N ALA A 14 24.55 -38.03 -16.12
CA ALA A 14 24.01 -37.74 -14.80
C ALA A 14 22.87 -38.73 -14.51
N ALA A 15 22.92 -39.41 -13.37
CA ALA A 15 21.95 -40.44 -12.99
C ALA A 15 20.56 -39.78 -12.81
N THR A 16 19.73 -39.83 -13.85
CA THR A 16 18.43 -39.14 -13.94
C THR A 16 17.48 -39.56 -12.80
N GLY A 17 17.56 -40.86 -12.40
CA GLY A 17 16.76 -41.40 -11.30
C GLY A 17 17.12 -40.77 -9.95
N ASP A 18 18.38 -40.61 -9.63
CA ASP A 18 18.85 -40.04 -8.35
C ASP A 18 18.46 -38.56 -8.24
N ARG A 19 18.56 -37.79 -9.34
CA ARG A 19 18.13 -36.41 -9.38
C ARG A 19 16.60 -36.28 -9.17
N HIS A 20 15.81 -37.18 -9.77
CA HIS A 20 14.35 -37.19 -9.59
C HIS A 20 13.99 -37.45 -8.12
N LEU A 21 14.57 -38.48 -7.51
CA LEU A 21 14.36 -38.80 -6.10
C LEU A 21 14.72 -37.63 -5.21
N LYS A 22 15.88 -37.01 -5.42
CA LYS A 22 16.30 -35.82 -4.66
C LYS A 22 15.33 -34.63 -4.82
N SER A 23 14.80 -34.43 -6.02
CA SER A 23 13.78 -33.42 -6.26
C SER A 23 12.48 -33.70 -5.47
N CYS A 24 12.10 -34.97 -5.32
CA CYS A 24 10.94 -35.36 -4.51
C CYS A 24 11.20 -35.08 -3.02
N GLU A 25 12.39 -35.50 -2.50
CA GLU A 25 12.78 -35.23 -1.12
C GLU A 25 12.78 -33.75 -0.75
N ILE A 26 13.29 -32.88 -1.65
CA ILE A 26 13.30 -31.42 -1.43
C ILE A 26 11.86 -30.88 -1.34
N ARG A 27 10.96 -31.32 -2.22
CA ARG A 27 9.55 -30.91 -2.21
C ARG A 27 8.82 -31.43 -0.97
N GLU A 28 9.11 -32.65 -0.53
CA GLU A 28 8.57 -33.20 0.71
C GLU A 28 9.05 -32.38 1.92
N THR A 29 10.34 -32.03 1.97
CA THR A 29 10.91 -31.17 3.01
C THR A 29 10.21 -29.80 3.03
N ALA A 30 10.01 -29.17 1.88
CA ALA A 30 9.28 -27.90 1.78
C ALA A 30 7.84 -28.04 2.27
N ALA A 31 7.15 -29.13 1.92
CA ALA A 31 5.81 -29.43 2.40
C ALA A 31 5.74 -29.63 3.92
N LEU A 32 6.74 -30.26 4.52
CA LEU A 32 6.84 -30.43 5.97
C LEU A 32 7.08 -29.07 6.68
N ILE A 33 7.90 -28.20 6.11
CA ILE A 33 8.08 -26.82 6.61
C ILE A 33 6.75 -26.07 6.54
N ALA A 34 6.05 -26.13 5.42
CA ALA A 34 4.74 -25.52 5.28
C ALA A 34 3.75 -26.06 6.32
N ALA A 35 3.67 -27.37 6.48
CA ALA A 35 2.78 -28.03 7.45
C ALA A 35 3.13 -27.73 8.93
N SER A 36 4.37 -27.32 9.22
CA SER A 36 4.80 -26.94 10.57
C SER A 36 4.32 -25.54 10.98
N ARG A 37 3.90 -24.70 10.02
CA ARG A 37 3.35 -23.37 10.30
C ARG A 37 1.93 -23.52 10.84
N ALA A 38 1.65 -22.89 11.97
CA ALA A 38 0.31 -22.92 12.55
C ALA A 38 -0.57 -21.84 11.88
N PRO A 39 -1.82 -22.15 11.50
CA PRO A 39 -2.77 -21.14 11.07
C PRO A 39 -2.93 -20.06 12.13
N GLN A 40 -2.92 -18.80 11.70
CA GLN A 40 -2.97 -17.67 12.62
C GLN A 40 -4.40 -17.24 12.91
N ALA A 41 -4.73 -17.05 14.19
CA ALA A 41 -5.94 -16.33 14.57
C ALA A 41 -5.83 -14.89 14.07
N THR A 42 -6.81 -14.46 13.29
CA THR A 42 -6.82 -13.09 12.77
C THR A 42 -7.82 -12.26 13.57
N PRO A 43 -7.34 -11.33 14.41
CA PRO A 43 -8.23 -10.48 15.19
C PRO A 43 -9.00 -9.53 14.26
N THR A 44 -10.28 -9.34 14.52
CA THR A 44 -11.12 -8.33 13.87
C THR A 44 -11.50 -7.25 14.88
N ASN A 45 -11.85 -6.07 14.41
CA ASN A 45 -12.33 -5.00 15.29
C ASN A 45 -13.80 -5.18 15.75
N GLY A 46 -14.46 -6.25 15.34
CA GLY A 46 -15.86 -6.54 15.68
C GLY A 46 -16.88 -5.59 15.03
N GLU A 47 -16.47 -4.79 14.04
CA GLU A 47 -17.28 -3.76 13.39
C GLU A 47 -18.58 -4.33 12.80
N GLU A 48 -18.48 -5.44 12.05
CA GLU A 48 -19.63 -6.01 11.36
C GLU A 48 -20.70 -6.55 12.28
N THR A 49 -20.31 -7.02 13.46
CA THR A 49 -21.26 -7.49 14.51
C THR A 49 -21.77 -6.34 15.35
N ARG A 50 -20.88 -5.44 15.78
CA ARG A 50 -21.21 -4.32 16.67
C ARG A 50 -22.12 -3.29 16.01
N HIS A 51 -21.94 -3.07 14.72
CA HIS A 51 -22.65 -2.06 13.93
C HIS A 51 -23.45 -2.70 12.78
N ALA A 52 -24.03 -3.88 13.07
CA ALA A 52 -24.86 -4.61 12.12
C ALA A 52 -25.96 -3.71 11.50
N GLU A 53 -26.34 -4.04 10.27
CA GLU A 53 -27.34 -3.34 9.43
C GLU A 53 -26.97 -1.93 8.97
N VAL A 54 -25.96 -1.28 9.56
CA VAL A 54 -25.49 0.06 9.16
C VAL A 54 -24.09 0.00 8.56
N TRP A 55 -23.18 -0.75 9.19
CA TRP A 55 -21.80 -1.00 8.75
C TRP A 55 -21.04 0.24 8.31
N PRO A 56 -20.87 1.25 9.17
CA PRO A 56 -20.28 2.54 8.77
C PRO A 56 -18.82 2.42 8.31
N LEU A 57 -18.08 1.42 8.80
CA LEU A 57 -16.67 1.17 8.45
C LEU A 57 -16.48 -0.05 7.54
N SER A 58 -17.55 -0.74 7.10
CA SER A 58 -17.43 -1.92 6.25
C SER A 58 -17.44 -1.55 4.77
N PHE A 59 -16.83 -2.41 3.95
CA PHE A 59 -16.82 -2.27 2.50
C PHE A 59 -18.19 -2.63 1.91
N THR A 60 -18.88 -1.65 1.37
CA THR A 60 -20.22 -1.79 0.78
C THR A 60 -20.28 -1.30 -0.67
N LYS A 61 -19.16 -0.82 -1.22
CA LYS A 61 -19.07 -0.26 -2.56
C LYS A 61 -19.47 -1.27 -3.64
N GLY A 62 -20.35 -0.84 -4.53
CA GLY A 62 -20.92 -1.69 -5.58
C GLY A 62 -22.19 -2.44 -5.19
N LEU A 63 -22.57 -2.42 -3.92
CA LEU A 63 -23.87 -2.95 -3.46
C LEU A 63 -24.97 -1.90 -3.58
N PRO A 64 -26.25 -2.31 -3.62
CA PRO A 64 -27.37 -1.37 -3.56
C PRO A 64 -27.42 -0.57 -2.26
N HIS A 65 -27.64 0.73 -2.34
CA HIS A 65 -27.78 1.64 -1.21
C HIS A 65 -29.14 2.38 -1.28
N ASP A 66 -29.65 2.82 -0.14
CA ASP A 66 -30.80 3.69 -0.08
C ASP A 66 -30.44 5.15 -0.42
N SER A 67 -31.45 6.04 -0.45
CA SER A 67 -31.26 7.45 -0.79
C SER A 67 -30.29 8.19 0.12
N ASP A 68 -30.08 7.69 1.33
CA ASP A 68 -29.14 8.25 2.31
C ASP A 68 -27.73 7.64 2.19
N GLY A 69 -27.52 6.68 1.29
CA GLY A 69 -26.24 6.03 1.08
C GLY A 69 -25.92 4.91 2.09
N PHE A 70 -26.92 4.32 2.73
CA PHE A 70 -26.76 3.11 3.52
C PHE A 70 -27.04 1.86 2.69
N VAL A 71 -26.18 0.86 2.83
CA VAL A 71 -26.27 -0.39 2.08
C VAL A 71 -27.53 -1.17 2.42
N ASP A 72 -28.10 -1.90 1.45
CA ASP A 72 -29.12 -2.89 1.73
C ASP A 72 -28.54 -4.04 2.57
N PRO A 73 -29.06 -4.29 3.78
CA PRO A 73 -28.59 -5.35 4.66
C PRO A 73 -28.60 -6.75 4.01
N LYS A 74 -29.63 -7.04 3.20
CA LYS A 74 -29.71 -8.34 2.50
C LYS A 74 -28.61 -8.49 1.44
N ALA A 75 -28.33 -7.41 0.69
CA ALA A 75 -27.25 -7.40 -0.29
C ALA A 75 -25.88 -7.57 0.38
N PHE A 76 -25.65 -6.90 1.53
CA PHE A 76 -24.40 -7.04 2.27
C PHE A 76 -24.23 -8.47 2.82
N HIS A 77 -25.26 -9.08 3.41
CA HIS A 77 -25.20 -10.47 3.87
C HIS A 77 -24.94 -11.44 2.70
N ALA A 78 -25.62 -11.27 1.56
CA ALA A 78 -25.39 -12.09 0.39
C ALA A 78 -23.93 -11.96 -0.10
N PHE A 79 -23.41 -10.75 -0.16
CA PHE A 79 -22.01 -10.47 -0.50
C PHE A 79 -21.04 -11.17 0.45
N VAL A 80 -21.20 -10.99 1.77
CA VAL A 80 -20.32 -11.62 2.77
C VAL A 80 -20.35 -13.14 2.65
N THR A 81 -21.55 -13.74 2.53
CA THR A 81 -21.69 -15.20 2.33
C THR A 81 -20.96 -15.65 1.08
N ALA A 82 -21.18 -14.98 -0.04
CA ALA A 82 -20.56 -15.32 -1.32
C ALA A 82 -19.02 -15.32 -1.29
N ILE A 83 -18.42 -14.38 -0.58
CA ILE A 83 -16.96 -14.24 -0.51
C ILE A 83 -16.32 -15.08 0.61
N THR A 84 -17.07 -15.54 1.61
CA THR A 84 -16.54 -16.34 2.72
C THR A 84 -16.72 -17.84 2.53
N GLU A 85 -17.73 -18.27 1.78
CA GLU A 85 -18.09 -19.67 1.58
C GLU A 85 -18.09 -20.07 0.07
N PRO A 86 -16.95 -19.97 -0.64
CA PRO A 86 -16.91 -20.15 -2.08
C PRO A 86 -17.21 -21.58 -2.53
N ASP A 87 -16.97 -22.57 -1.66
CA ASP A 87 -17.12 -23.99 -1.96
C ASP A 87 -18.42 -24.59 -1.39
N ARG A 88 -19.32 -23.75 -0.90
CA ARG A 88 -20.60 -24.22 -0.36
C ARG A 88 -21.42 -24.90 -1.47
N PRO A 89 -21.88 -26.15 -1.28
CA PRO A 89 -22.70 -26.84 -2.26
C PRO A 89 -23.96 -26.05 -2.64
N GLY A 90 -24.25 -25.94 -3.91
CA GLY A 90 -25.39 -25.16 -4.42
C GLY A 90 -25.10 -23.67 -4.63
N LEU A 91 -23.84 -23.22 -4.46
CA LEU A 91 -23.37 -21.85 -4.72
C LEU A 91 -22.34 -21.78 -5.87
N PRO A 92 -22.63 -22.29 -7.08
CA PRO A 92 -21.63 -22.36 -8.15
C PRO A 92 -21.11 -20.98 -8.61
N HIS A 93 -21.85 -19.91 -8.34
CA HIS A 93 -21.54 -18.54 -8.79
C HIS A 93 -21.66 -17.54 -7.64
N ALA A 94 -20.90 -17.76 -6.59
CA ALA A 94 -20.91 -16.95 -5.37
C ALA A 94 -20.68 -15.43 -5.58
N PHE A 95 -20.34 -14.98 -6.79
CA PHE A 95 -20.06 -13.59 -7.13
C PHE A 95 -21.03 -12.96 -8.12
N ASP A 96 -22.13 -13.62 -8.43
CA ASP A 96 -23.26 -13.03 -9.18
C ASP A 96 -24.12 -12.12 -8.27
N VAL A 97 -23.51 -11.55 -7.25
CA VAL A 97 -24.19 -10.52 -6.44
C VAL A 97 -24.33 -9.28 -7.31
N PRO A 98 -25.56 -8.78 -7.51
CA PRO A 98 -25.78 -7.63 -8.37
C PRO A 98 -25.02 -6.39 -7.90
N LEU A 99 -24.33 -5.69 -8.80
CA LEU A 99 -23.62 -4.46 -8.53
C LEU A 99 -24.49 -3.25 -8.87
N GLY A 100 -24.53 -2.28 -7.95
CA GLY A 100 -25.13 -0.97 -8.17
C GLY A 100 -26.63 -0.96 -8.43
N PRO A 101 -27.18 0.17 -8.95
CA PRO A 101 -28.61 0.34 -9.16
C PRO A 101 -29.20 -0.56 -10.26
N GLN A 102 -28.38 -1.03 -11.18
CA GLN A 102 -28.81 -1.95 -12.25
C GLN A 102 -28.96 -3.42 -11.79
N ALA A 103 -28.61 -3.69 -10.57
CA ALA A 103 -28.67 -4.99 -9.97
C ALA A 103 -30.05 -5.67 -10.03
N GLY A 104 -31.13 -4.88 -10.04
CA GLY A 104 -32.49 -5.38 -10.21
C GLY A 104 -32.85 -5.76 -11.65
N LEU A 105 -31.99 -5.42 -12.62
CA LEU A 105 -32.20 -5.66 -14.04
C LEU A 105 -31.40 -6.87 -14.57
N ALA A 106 -30.67 -7.58 -13.71
CA ALA A 106 -29.96 -8.79 -14.10
C ALA A 106 -30.96 -9.77 -14.74
N PRO A 107 -30.68 -10.31 -15.94
CA PRO A 107 -31.59 -11.27 -16.59
C PRO A 107 -31.82 -12.40 -15.60
N GLY A 108 -33.07 -12.82 -15.48
CA GLY A 108 -33.55 -13.83 -14.53
C GLY A 108 -32.86 -15.19 -14.67
N GLY A 109 -31.61 -15.24 -14.23
CA GLY A 109 -30.90 -16.47 -13.94
C GLY A 109 -31.42 -17.02 -12.61
N ASN A 110 -31.84 -18.25 -12.59
CA ASN A 110 -32.20 -19.03 -11.41
C ASN A 110 -30.97 -19.27 -10.52
N THR A 111 -30.20 -18.22 -10.17
CA THR A 111 -29.18 -18.34 -9.14
C THR A 111 -29.86 -18.18 -7.78
N PRO A 112 -29.51 -19.00 -6.77
CA PRO A 112 -30.04 -18.87 -5.41
C PRO A 112 -29.78 -17.49 -4.78
N TYR A 113 -29.05 -16.62 -5.46
CA TYR A 113 -28.69 -15.25 -5.10
C TYR A 113 -29.24 -14.18 -6.04
N SER A 114 -30.26 -14.49 -6.87
CA SER A 114 -30.95 -13.43 -7.62
C SER A 114 -31.61 -12.47 -6.64
N TYR A 115 -30.81 -11.51 -6.18
CA TYR A 115 -31.24 -10.46 -5.28
C TYR A 115 -32.04 -9.44 -6.10
N LYS A 116 -33.30 -9.25 -5.74
CA LYS A 116 -34.07 -8.09 -6.22
C LYS A 116 -34.01 -7.02 -5.15
N PRO A 117 -33.39 -5.86 -5.45
CA PRO A 117 -33.39 -4.77 -4.46
C PRO A 117 -34.83 -4.40 -4.11
N ARG A 118 -35.06 -4.05 -2.86
CA ARG A 118 -36.31 -3.43 -2.45
C ARG A 118 -36.44 -2.07 -3.16
N PRO A 119 -37.66 -1.55 -3.40
CA PRO A 119 -37.85 -0.30 -4.12
C PRO A 119 -36.98 0.87 -3.61
N GLU A 120 -36.80 0.97 -2.29
CA GLU A 120 -35.97 2.00 -1.65
C GLU A 120 -34.48 1.87 -1.92
N TYR A 121 -34.01 0.77 -2.51
CA TYR A 121 -32.62 0.52 -2.92
C TYR A 121 -32.46 0.35 -4.45
N ALA A 122 -33.56 0.35 -5.19
CA ALA A 122 -33.57 0.24 -6.65
C ALA A 122 -33.50 1.63 -7.29
N LEU A 123 -32.53 2.43 -6.85
CA LEU A 123 -32.37 3.82 -7.29
C LEU A 123 -31.56 3.88 -8.59
N GLY A 124 -31.86 4.87 -9.43
CA GLY A 124 -31.05 5.21 -10.59
C GLY A 124 -29.79 5.98 -10.23
N TRP A 125 -28.93 6.22 -11.23
CA TRP A 125 -27.79 7.11 -11.11
C TRP A 125 -28.24 8.55 -10.87
N ARG A 126 -27.50 9.30 -10.07
CA ARG A 126 -27.76 10.72 -9.78
C ARG A 126 -27.05 11.66 -10.74
N CYS A 127 -25.88 11.23 -11.21
CA CYS A 127 -25.10 11.96 -12.20
C CYS A 127 -25.32 11.38 -13.59
N THR A 128 -24.99 12.18 -14.62
CA THR A 128 -24.93 11.74 -16.00
C THR A 128 -23.61 12.15 -16.62
N ARG A 129 -23.14 11.36 -17.57
CA ARG A 129 -21.95 11.68 -18.35
C ARG A 129 -22.27 12.78 -19.37
N ARG A 130 -21.40 13.76 -19.52
CA ARG A 130 -21.56 14.82 -20.52
C ARG A 130 -21.42 14.35 -21.96
N ASP A 131 -20.68 13.27 -22.19
CA ASP A 131 -20.55 12.66 -23.53
C ASP A 131 -21.81 11.89 -23.97
N GLY A 132 -22.84 11.81 -23.11
CA GLY A 132 -24.08 11.12 -23.37
C GLY A 132 -24.01 9.59 -23.27
N ALA A 133 -22.85 9.01 -22.98
CA ALA A 133 -22.73 7.58 -22.75
C ALA A 133 -23.45 7.18 -21.45
N PRO A 134 -24.05 6.00 -21.37
CA PRO A 134 -24.68 5.54 -20.15
C PRO A 134 -23.62 5.23 -19.08
N LEU A 135 -23.96 5.50 -17.81
CA LEU A 135 -23.18 5.00 -16.68
C LEU A 135 -23.38 3.46 -16.59
N THR A 136 -22.27 2.77 -16.44
CA THR A 136 -22.22 1.31 -16.25
C THR A 136 -21.70 0.95 -14.86
N VAL A 137 -21.75 -0.31 -14.47
CA VAL A 137 -21.24 -0.78 -13.18
C VAL A 137 -19.83 -1.31 -13.31
N ARG A 138 -18.99 -0.95 -12.34
CA ARG A 138 -17.62 -1.41 -12.18
C ARG A 138 -17.57 -2.71 -11.40
N ALA A 139 -16.86 -3.70 -11.91
CA ALA A 139 -16.70 -5.00 -11.28
C ALA A 139 -15.79 -4.96 -10.03
N TRP A 140 -16.01 -5.85 -9.08
CA TRP A 140 -15.09 -6.09 -7.98
C TRP A 140 -13.78 -6.72 -8.47
N GLU A 141 -12.67 -6.29 -7.89
CA GLU A 141 -11.34 -6.71 -8.31
C GLU A 141 -10.88 -7.97 -7.57
N SER A 142 -10.86 -9.12 -8.27
CA SER A 142 -10.37 -10.41 -7.79
C SER A 142 -10.89 -10.82 -6.41
N PRO A 143 -12.20 -10.86 -6.17
CA PRO A 143 -12.74 -11.17 -4.85
C PRO A 143 -12.46 -12.62 -4.41
N ARG A 144 -12.22 -13.55 -5.34
CA ARG A 144 -11.90 -14.96 -5.04
C ARG A 144 -10.41 -15.25 -4.85
N ALA A 145 -9.52 -14.29 -5.11
CA ALA A 145 -8.08 -14.52 -5.02
C ALA A 145 -7.60 -14.92 -3.60
N GLY A 146 -8.36 -14.56 -2.57
CA GLY A 146 -8.09 -14.99 -1.19
C GLY A 146 -8.31 -16.48 -0.90
N HIS A 147 -8.90 -17.22 -1.84
CA HIS A 147 -9.12 -18.68 -1.77
C HIS A 147 -8.17 -19.46 -2.68
N VAL A 148 -7.22 -18.80 -3.33
CA VAL A 148 -6.24 -19.44 -4.19
C VAL A 148 -5.04 -19.84 -3.35
N TYR A 149 -4.59 -21.08 -3.51
CA TYR A 149 -3.42 -21.63 -2.84
C TYR A 149 -2.15 -21.40 -3.66
N ASP A 150 -1.01 -21.34 -2.98
CA ASP A 150 0.32 -21.35 -3.58
C ASP A 150 1.09 -22.63 -3.17
N LEU A 151 2.05 -23.02 -4.00
CA LEU A 151 2.87 -24.22 -3.76
C LEU A 151 4.21 -23.90 -3.08
N GLN A 152 4.47 -22.65 -2.76
CA GLN A 152 5.69 -22.18 -2.11
C GLN A 152 5.40 -20.99 -1.22
N GLY A 153 6.09 -20.95 -0.06
CA GLY A 153 5.89 -19.93 0.96
C GLY A 153 4.73 -20.26 1.91
N ALA A 154 4.42 -19.32 2.78
CA ALA A 154 3.30 -19.47 3.71
C ALA A 154 1.96 -19.43 2.96
N ASP A 155 0.99 -20.22 3.41
CA ASP A 155 -0.39 -20.03 3.03
C ASP A 155 -0.91 -18.68 3.57
N ALA A 156 -1.92 -18.13 2.93
CA ALA A 156 -2.54 -16.88 3.35
C ALA A 156 -3.16 -16.94 4.77
N SER A 157 -3.37 -18.14 5.33
CA SER A 157 -3.84 -18.39 6.69
C SER A 157 -2.72 -18.43 7.74
N ASP A 158 -1.47 -18.59 7.31
CA ASP A 158 -0.33 -18.71 8.22
C ASP A 158 0.22 -17.35 8.68
N ILE A 159 -0.24 -16.27 8.07
CA ILE A 159 0.18 -14.91 8.39
C ILE A 159 -1.06 -14.03 8.61
N ALA A 160 -1.11 -13.37 9.76
CA ALA A 160 -2.20 -12.48 10.13
C ALA A 160 -1.80 -11.00 10.05
N MET A 161 -2.82 -10.15 9.96
CA MET A 161 -2.73 -8.71 10.24
C MET A 161 -3.47 -8.41 11.53
N ASP A 162 -3.04 -7.37 12.27
CA ASP A 162 -3.76 -6.91 13.46
C ASP A 162 -5.15 -6.37 13.09
N ALA A 163 -6.04 -6.23 14.07
CA ALA A 163 -7.34 -5.62 13.85
C ALA A 163 -7.20 -4.18 13.33
N ALA A 164 -8.01 -3.81 12.34
CA ALA A 164 -8.10 -2.42 11.91
C ALA A 164 -8.68 -1.55 13.05
N PRO A 165 -8.29 -0.25 13.17
CA PRO A 165 -8.83 0.64 14.19
C PRO A 165 -10.36 0.69 14.15
N ALA A 166 -10.99 0.59 15.34
CA ALA A 166 -12.44 0.58 15.50
C ALA A 166 -13.01 2.01 15.50
N LEU A 167 -14.31 2.13 15.18
CA LEU A 167 -15.04 3.39 15.33
C LEU A 167 -14.97 3.89 16.78
N GLY A 168 -14.62 5.17 16.94
CA GLY A 168 -14.44 5.81 18.23
C GLY A 168 -13.02 5.72 18.80
N SER A 169 -12.08 5.02 18.14
CA SER A 169 -10.69 5.01 18.58
C SER A 169 -9.94 6.29 18.19
N GLU A 170 -8.98 6.69 19.04
CA GLU A 170 -8.07 7.82 18.74
C GLU A 170 -7.19 7.52 17.52
N GLU A 171 -6.82 6.26 17.31
CA GLU A 171 -6.05 5.82 16.15
C GLU A 171 -6.83 6.07 14.84
N LEU A 172 -8.10 5.66 14.76
CA LEU A 172 -8.94 5.90 13.57
C LEU A 172 -9.16 7.40 13.31
N THR A 173 -9.30 8.18 14.37
CA THR A 173 -9.44 9.63 14.28
C THR A 173 -8.17 10.28 13.70
N ALA A 174 -6.99 9.83 14.15
CA ALA A 174 -5.72 10.32 13.62
C ALA A 174 -5.52 9.94 12.14
N GLU A 175 -5.81 8.69 11.77
CA GLU A 175 -5.74 8.24 10.38
C GLU A 175 -6.67 9.05 9.46
N MET A 176 -7.89 9.28 9.90
CA MET A 176 -8.84 10.07 9.11
C MET A 176 -8.40 11.53 8.96
N ALA A 177 -7.83 12.10 10.03
CA ALA A 177 -7.25 13.45 9.99
C ALA A 177 -6.09 13.54 8.99
N GLU A 178 -5.22 12.55 8.94
CA GLU A 178 -4.11 12.51 7.98
C GLU A 178 -4.61 12.42 6.54
N VAL A 179 -5.61 11.58 6.28
CA VAL A 179 -6.18 11.45 4.93
C VAL A 179 -6.82 12.77 4.47
N TYR A 180 -7.53 13.49 5.35
CA TYR A 180 -8.05 14.83 5.03
C TYR A 180 -6.92 15.84 4.81
N ALA A 181 -5.91 15.86 5.67
CA ALA A 181 -4.77 16.77 5.51
C ALA A 181 -4.01 16.49 4.21
N LEU A 182 -3.75 15.21 3.89
CA LEU A 182 -3.13 14.80 2.62
C LEU A 182 -3.96 15.19 1.40
N ALA A 183 -5.30 15.13 1.48
CA ALA A 183 -6.17 15.58 0.42
C ALA A 183 -6.01 17.08 0.14
N LEU A 184 -5.95 17.90 1.18
CA LEU A 184 -5.75 19.35 1.07
C LEU A 184 -4.32 19.75 0.68
N LEU A 185 -3.32 18.93 1.04
CA LEU A 185 -1.92 19.17 0.71
C LEU A 185 -1.47 18.51 -0.60
N ARG A 186 -2.39 17.95 -1.36
CA ARG A 186 -2.09 17.09 -2.52
C ARG A 186 -1.23 17.80 -3.57
N ASP A 187 -1.33 19.10 -3.71
CA ASP A 187 -0.57 19.91 -4.65
C ASP A 187 0.55 20.74 -3.99
N VAL A 188 0.91 20.43 -2.74
CA VAL A 188 2.02 21.05 -2.00
C VAL A 188 3.30 20.21 -2.24
N PRO A 189 4.46 20.84 -2.51
CA PRO A 189 5.71 20.10 -2.74
C PRO A 189 6.14 19.27 -1.51
N PHE A 190 6.73 18.10 -1.75
CA PHE A 190 7.26 17.27 -0.66
C PHE A 190 8.34 17.97 0.18
N SER A 191 9.18 18.79 -0.43
CA SER A 191 10.17 19.60 0.29
C SER A 191 9.52 20.57 1.27
N GLU A 192 8.41 21.21 0.86
CA GLU A 192 7.63 22.12 1.72
C GLU A 192 6.93 21.37 2.86
N ILE A 193 6.36 20.18 2.56
CA ILE A 193 5.74 19.31 3.59
C ILE A 193 6.77 18.92 4.64
N SER A 194 7.95 18.47 4.22
CA SER A 194 9.04 18.04 5.12
C SER A 194 9.60 19.19 5.94
N ALA A 195 9.59 20.39 5.40
CA ALA A 195 10.01 21.60 6.12
C ALA A 195 8.95 22.12 7.11
N GLY A 196 7.69 21.64 7.01
CA GLY A 196 6.59 22.22 7.79
C GLY A 196 6.33 23.68 7.42
N GLY A 197 6.45 24.02 6.14
CA GLY A 197 6.42 25.38 5.63
C GLY A 197 5.02 25.99 5.51
N THR A 198 4.98 27.27 5.16
CA THR A 198 3.75 28.05 4.99
C THR A 198 3.59 28.65 3.60
N ALA A 199 4.58 28.42 2.70
CA ALA A 199 4.61 29.07 1.39
C ALA A 199 3.53 28.60 0.43
N PHE A 200 3.09 27.33 0.56
CA PHE A 200 2.11 26.73 -0.31
C PHE A 200 0.85 26.31 0.46
N ALA A 201 -0.31 26.79 0.06
CA ALA A 201 -1.61 26.44 0.65
C ALA A 201 -2.73 26.47 -0.42
N PRO A 202 -2.63 25.65 -1.49
CA PRO A 202 -3.54 25.76 -2.65
C PRO A 202 -5.00 25.42 -2.32
N ALA A 203 -5.23 24.59 -1.29
CA ALA A 203 -6.56 24.21 -0.80
C ALA A 203 -6.85 24.79 0.60
N GLY A 204 -6.24 25.92 0.95
CA GLY A 204 -6.50 26.61 2.21
C GLY A 204 -5.80 26.03 3.44
N LEU A 205 -4.96 24.99 3.28
CA LEU A 205 -4.16 24.38 4.35
C LEU A 205 -2.68 24.39 3.98
N SER A 206 -1.81 24.95 4.84
CA SER A 206 -0.37 24.85 4.69
C SER A 206 0.20 23.62 5.42
N ALA A 207 1.41 23.20 5.06
CA ALA A 207 2.10 22.10 5.75
C ALA A 207 2.28 22.38 7.25
N HIS A 208 2.58 23.64 7.62
CA HIS A 208 2.70 24.07 9.02
C HIS A 208 1.36 23.94 9.78
N ALA A 209 0.26 24.37 9.16
CA ALA A 209 -1.05 24.28 9.78
C ALA A 209 -1.48 22.82 9.96
N ALA A 210 -1.23 21.96 8.97
CA ALA A 210 -1.47 20.52 9.05
C ALA A 210 -0.66 19.88 10.19
N PHE A 211 0.64 20.13 10.25
CA PHE A 211 1.52 19.64 11.31
C PHE A 211 1.02 20.06 12.70
N THR A 212 0.73 21.35 12.88
CA THR A 212 0.24 21.88 14.14
C THR A 212 -1.10 21.30 14.54
N GLY A 213 -2.00 21.12 13.57
CA GLY A 213 -3.34 20.54 13.78
C GLY A 213 -3.28 19.08 14.17
N LEU A 214 -2.57 18.28 13.39
CA LEU A 214 -2.40 16.83 13.62
C LEU A 214 -1.74 16.57 14.99
N GLY A 215 -0.73 17.32 15.37
CA GLY A 215 -0.06 17.20 16.66
C GLY A 215 -0.94 17.50 17.90
N ARG A 216 -2.18 18.01 17.71
CA ARG A 216 -3.17 18.16 18.78
C ARG A 216 -3.97 16.89 19.04
N LEU A 217 -3.98 15.93 18.10
CA LEU A 217 -4.71 14.68 18.25
C LEU A 217 -4.01 13.76 19.23
N ALA A 218 -4.77 13.10 20.09
CA ALA A 218 -4.22 12.30 21.19
C ALA A 218 -3.25 11.22 20.71
N PHE A 219 -3.55 10.54 19.62
CA PHE A 219 -2.72 9.49 19.05
C PHE A 219 -1.38 10.01 18.49
N LEU A 220 -1.35 11.24 17.95
CA LEU A 220 -0.16 11.89 17.37
C LEU A 220 0.54 12.83 18.36
N ASN A 221 0.04 12.97 19.58
CA ASN A 221 0.67 13.75 20.63
C ASN A 221 1.46 12.85 21.57
N ALA A 222 2.78 12.90 21.49
CA ALA A 222 3.67 12.07 22.32
C ALA A 222 3.47 12.25 23.82
N ARG A 223 2.96 13.43 24.25
CA ARG A 223 2.72 13.74 25.68
C ARG A 223 1.41 13.14 26.20
N THR A 224 0.51 12.69 25.32
CA THR A 224 -0.74 12.09 25.73
C THR A 224 -0.52 10.62 26.10
N VAL A 225 -0.88 10.25 27.30
CA VAL A 225 -0.95 8.84 27.70
C VAL A 225 -2.24 8.25 27.15
N LEU A 226 -2.12 7.15 26.43
CA LEU A 226 -3.25 6.37 25.92
C LEU A 226 -3.23 5.00 26.58
N ASP A 227 -4.22 4.75 27.41
CA ASP A 227 -4.38 3.47 28.08
C ASP A 227 -5.06 2.44 27.18
N GLY A 228 -4.77 1.16 27.41
CA GLY A 228 -5.43 0.04 26.72
C GLY A 228 -5.03 -0.18 25.28
N LEU A 229 -3.93 0.44 24.80
CA LEU A 229 -3.37 0.08 23.50
C LEU A 229 -2.82 -1.35 23.53
N THR A 230 -3.12 -2.12 22.47
CA THR A 230 -2.42 -3.39 22.25
C THR A 230 -0.94 -3.13 21.99
N PRO A 231 -0.04 -4.10 22.18
CA PRO A 231 1.37 -3.94 21.83
C PRO A 231 1.55 -3.47 20.38
N ARG A 232 0.75 -3.99 19.46
CA ARG A 232 0.81 -3.61 18.05
C ARG A 232 0.35 -2.19 17.78
N GLN A 233 -0.70 -1.73 18.46
CA GLN A 233 -1.13 -0.33 18.41
C GLN A 233 -0.07 0.62 19.00
N ALA A 234 0.61 0.20 20.05
CA ALA A 234 1.72 0.95 20.62
C ALA A 234 2.90 1.06 19.65
N ASP A 235 3.24 -0.02 18.92
CA ASP A 235 4.26 0.00 17.86
C ASP A 235 3.88 0.96 16.73
N ARG A 236 2.61 0.90 16.24
CA ARG A 236 2.11 1.81 15.21
C ARG A 236 2.17 3.26 15.65
N ARG A 237 1.80 3.51 16.90
CA ARG A 237 1.91 4.86 17.47
C ARG A 237 3.35 5.32 17.59
N ALA A 238 4.25 4.48 18.09
CA ALA A 238 5.67 4.80 18.21
C ALA A 238 6.32 5.13 16.85
N ALA A 239 5.89 4.46 15.77
CA ALA A 239 6.36 4.72 14.43
C ALA A 239 5.97 6.11 13.86
N ARG A 240 5.09 6.86 14.55
CA ARG A 240 4.70 8.24 14.18
C ARG A 240 5.65 9.30 14.72
N PHE A 241 6.59 8.92 15.57
CA PHE A 241 7.51 9.82 16.24
C PHE A 241 8.93 9.57 15.74
N ASP A 242 9.76 10.57 15.85
CA ASP A 242 11.19 10.45 15.58
C ASP A 242 11.92 9.70 16.72
N GLN A 243 13.22 9.54 16.58
CA GLN A 243 14.04 8.86 17.58
C GLN A 243 14.07 9.57 18.96
N THR A 244 13.66 10.83 19.02
CA THR A 244 13.52 11.60 20.28
C THR A 244 12.14 11.45 20.89
N GLY A 245 11.21 10.76 20.20
CA GLY A 245 9.82 10.61 20.59
C GLY A 245 8.95 11.81 20.24
N ALA A 246 9.36 12.65 19.30
CA ALA A 246 8.61 13.82 18.86
C ALA A 246 7.88 13.59 17.53
N PHE A 247 6.64 14.07 17.42
CA PHE A 247 5.97 14.26 16.15
C PHE A 247 6.53 15.51 15.49
N THR A 248 7.07 15.39 14.29
CA THR A 248 7.78 16.46 13.57
C THR A 248 7.28 16.56 12.12
N PRO A 249 7.55 17.66 11.40
CA PRO A 249 7.29 17.71 9.95
C PRO A 249 8.00 16.58 9.18
N GLN A 250 9.13 16.09 9.66
CA GLN A 250 9.87 14.97 9.05
C GLN A 250 9.18 13.61 9.29
N THR A 251 8.38 13.47 10.36
CA THR A 251 7.61 12.24 10.60
C THR A 251 6.20 12.31 10.02
N MET A 252 5.69 13.53 9.79
CA MET A 252 4.36 13.76 9.24
C MET A 252 4.26 13.19 7.81
N PHE A 253 3.32 12.29 7.59
CA PHE A 253 3.07 11.60 6.31
C PHE A 253 4.23 10.76 5.78
N ARG A 254 5.29 10.57 6.54
CA ARG A 254 6.36 9.64 6.18
C ARG A 254 6.03 8.22 6.64
N GLY A 255 6.64 7.27 5.97
CA GLY A 255 6.48 5.86 6.29
C GLY A 255 7.11 5.47 7.61
N SER A 256 6.75 4.29 8.09
CA SER A 256 7.21 3.70 9.35
C SER A 256 8.37 2.72 9.16
N THR A 257 8.98 2.68 8.01
CA THR A 257 10.11 1.78 7.71
C THR A 257 11.43 2.42 8.11
N PRO A 258 12.46 1.63 8.45
CA PRO A 258 13.80 2.16 8.65
C PRO A 258 14.24 3.00 7.44
N GLY A 259 14.88 4.15 7.67
CA GLY A 259 15.29 5.07 6.60
C GLY A 259 14.21 5.98 6.00
N ALA A 260 12.92 5.68 6.22
CA ALA A 260 11.84 6.50 5.65
C ALA A 260 11.86 7.97 6.10
N GLN A 261 12.34 8.23 7.30
CA GLN A 261 12.45 9.59 7.88
C GLN A 261 13.78 10.29 7.60
N THR A 262 14.69 9.67 6.82
CA THR A 262 16.05 10.18 6.58
C THR A 262 16.15 10.80 5.19
N GLY A 263 16.73 11.99 5.07
CA GLY A 263 16.98 12.66 3.79
C GLY A 263 15.70 13.17 3.10
N PRO A 264 15.74 13.35 1.76
CA PRO A 264 14.61 13.79 0.97
C PRO A 264 13.38 12.91 1.17
N TYR A 265 12.19 13.46 0.93
CA TYR A 265 10.93 12.74 1.12
C TYR A 265 10.84 11.48 0.25
N LEU A 266 11.15 11.63 -1.03
CA LEU A 266 11.11 10.53 -1.99
C LEU A 266 12.40 9.71 -1.93
N SER A 267 12.26 8.40 -2.07
CA SER A 267 13.36 7.50 -2.32
C SER A 267 14.08 7.89 -3.61
N GLN A 268 15.40 7.85 -3.59
CA GLN A 268 16.22 8.10 -4.77
C GLN A 268 15.89 7.12 -5.92
N PHE A 269 15.45 5.90 -5.59
CA PHE A 269 15.02 4.92 -6.59
C PHE A 269 13.75 5.29 -7.38
N LEU A 270 13.01 6.33 -6.97
CA LEU A 270 11.90 6.89 -7.75
C LEU A 270 12.33 8.03 -8.70
N LEU A 271 13.58 8.48 -8.60
CA LEU A 271 14.06 9.68 -9.27
C LEU A 271 15.22 9.42 -10.23
N VAL A 272 16.25 8.71 -9.75
CA VAL A 272 17.48 8.54 -10.51
C VAL A 272 17.33 7.49 -11.62
N GLY A 273 18.08 7.71 -12.69
CA GLY A 273 18.29 6.72 -13.74
C GLY A 273 19.57 5.92 -13.55
N THR A 274 19.95 5.19 -14.58
CA THR A 274 21.24 4.51 -14.71
C THR A 274 22.22 5.38 -15.48
N GLY A 275 23.50 5.37 -15.09
CA GLY A 275 24.53 6.14 -15.78
C GLY A 275 25.89 5.96 -15.15
N THR A 276 26.92 6.34 -15.89
CA THR A 276 28.33 6.23 -15.46
C THR A 276 28.80 7.46 -14.68
N CYS A 277 28.03 8.53 -14.71
CA CYS A 277 28.33 9.78 -14.01
C CYS A 277 27.05 10.41 -13.40
N PRO A 278 27.20 11.32 -12.41
CA PRO A 278 26.06 11.96 -11.76
C PRO A 278 25.12 12.71 -12.70
N GLN A 279 25.59 13.23 -13.82
CA GLN A 279 24.76 13.94 -14.80
C GLN A 279 23.79 12.98 -15.49
N GLU A 280 24.27 11.81 -15.91
CA GLU A 280 23.44 10.78 -16.56
C GLU A 280 22.39 10.23 -15.59
N THR A 281 22.75 9.97 -14.34
CA THR A 281 21.78 9.48 -13.35
C THR A 281 20.65 10.48 -13.08
N ARG A 282 20.93 11.80 -13.21
CA ARG A 282 19.93 12.87 -13.02
C ARG A 282 18.94 13.01 -14.18
N GLU A 283 19.20 12.38 -15.31
CA GLU A 283 18.22 12.34 -16.40
C GLU A 283 17.01 11.47 -16.09
N GLY A 284 17.12 10.58 -15.08
CA GLY A 284 16.04 9.69 -14.65
C GLY A 284 15.70 8.63 -15.68
N LEU A 285 16.65 8.25 -16.53
CA LEU A 285 16.49 7.22 -17.55
C LEU A 285 17.15 5.92 -17.09
N ILE A 286 16.39 4.84 -17.02
CA ILE A 286 16.86 3.52 -16.60
C ILE A 286 17.05 2.62 -17.82
N SER A 287 18.23 2.05 -17.98
CA SER A 287 18.53 1.04 -19.00
C SER A 287 17.85 -0.29 -18.65
N TYR A 288 17.05 -0.82 -19.56
CA TYR A 288 16.42 -2.12 -19.44
C TYR A 288 16.69 -2.94 -20.71
N GLY A 289 17.84 -3.55 -20.77
CA GLY A 289 18.34 -4.19 -21.99
C GLY A 289 18.41 -3.20 -23.15
N ALA A 290 17.68 -3.48 -24.24
CA ALA A 290 17.56 -2.59 -25.38
C ALA A 290 16.55 -1.44 -25.21
N ASN A 291 15.80 -1.41 -24.10
CA ASN A 291 14.78 -0.41 -23.81
C ASN A 291 15.26 0.58 -22.75
N THR A 292 14.56 1.70 -22.66
CA THR A 292 14.77 2.72 -21.64
C THR A 292 13.46 3.00 -20.91
N ILE A 293 13.53 3.04 -19.58
CA ILE A 293 12.41 3.43 -18.71
C ILE A 293 12.64 4.86 -18.24
N ASP A 294 11.64 5.72 -18.38
CA ASP A 294 11.66 7.10 -17.90
C ASP A 294 10.98 7.20 -16.53
N GLN A 295 11.71 7.70 -15.52
CA GLN A 295 11.19 7.91 -14.15
C GLN A 295 10.19 9.07 -14.05
N ARG A 296 10.08 9.90 -15.07
CA ARG A 296 9.04 10.94 -15.11
C ARG A 296 7.69 10.30 -15.37
N VAL A 297 6.67 10.78 -14.66
CA VAL A 297 5.33 10.22 -14.66
C VAL A 297 4.32 11.15 -15.35
N ALA A 298 3.30 10.56 -15.95
CA ALA A 298 2.10 11.28 -16.33
C ALA A 298 1.25 11.49 -15.07
N SER A 299 0.87 12.73 -14.80
CA SER A 299 0.15 13.10 -13.58
C SER A 299 -1.34 13.34 -13.85
N LEU A 300 -2.13 13.28 -12.80
CA LEU A 300 -3.47 13.86 -12.78
C LEU A 300 -3.39 15.38 -12.84
N ALA A 301 -4.43 16.00 -13.41
CA ALA A 301 -4.51 17.45 -13.49
C ALA A 301 -4.43 18.09 -12.09
N PRO A 302 -3.53 19.06 -11.86
CA PRO A 302 -3.40 19.71 -10.57
C PRO A 302 -4.63 20.55 -10.24
N GLY A 303 -4.92 20.69 -8.94
CA GLY A 303 -6.03 21.48 -8.44
C GLY A 303 -7.42 20.91 -8.74
N VAL A 304 -7.51 19.66 -9.20
CA VAL A 304 -8.80 19.00 -9.48
C VAL A 304 -8.98 17.83 -8.51
N ASP A 305 -10.02 17.91 -7.69
CA ASP A 305 -10.45 16.86 -6.79
C ASP A 305 -11.91 16.48 -7.06
N HIS A 306 -12.25 15.25 -6.77
CA HIS A 306 -13.51 14.61 -7.14
C HIS A 306 -14.30 14.18 -5.91
N MET A 307 -15.57 13.76 -6.11
CA MET A 307 -16.47 13.27 -5.05
C MET A 307 -16.68 14.29 -3.92
N VAL A 308 -16.66 15.56 -4.24
CA VAL A 308 -16.85 16.69 -3.29
C VAL A 308 -18.31 16.98 -3.00
N ASP A 309 -19.24 16.30 -3.66
CA ASP A 309 -20.69 16.39 -3.51
C ASP A 309 -21.32 15.00 -3.30
N PHE A 310 -22.52 15.00 -2.70
CA PHE A 310 -23.18 13.75 -2.34
C PHE A 310 -23.60 12.91 -3.55
N ASN A 311 -24.00 13.53 -4.68
CA ASN A 311 -24.47 12.79 -5.83
C ASN A 311 -23.35 11.97 -6.50
N SER A 312 -22.19 12.59 -6.75
CA SER A 312 -21.03 11.89 -7.30
C SER A 312 -20.49 10.83 -6.33
N TRP A 313 -20.44 11.13 -5.03
CA TRP A 313 -20.07 10.14 -4.01
C TRP A 313 -21.04 8.95 -4.01
N PHE A 314 -22.35 9.21 -4.07
CA PHE A 314 -23.39 8.18 -4.07
C PHE A 314 -23.23 7.23 -5.25
N ASP A 315 -23.08 7.75 -6.47
CA ASP A 315 -22.94 6.93 -7.68
C ASP A 315 -21.67 6.07 -7.62
N VAL A 316 -20.57 6.61 -7.10
CA VAL A 316 -19.34 5.87 -6.90
C VAL A 316 -19.52 4.76 -5.85
N GLN A 317 -20.27 5.00 -4.76
CA GLN A 317 -20.61 3.94 -3.80
C GLN A 317 -21.51 2.85 -4.41
N MET A 318 -22.42 3.24 -5.29
CA MET A 318 -23.25 2.30 -6.06
C MET A 318 -22.47 1.56 -7.14
N GLY A 319 -21.20 1.88 -7.34
CA GLY A 319 -20.30 1.16 -8.26
C GLY A 319 -20.28 1.72 -9.69
N ALA A 320 -20.51 3.02 -9.89
CA ALA A 320 -20.41 3.64 -11.22
C ALA A 320 -19.01 3.45 -11.82
N ASP A 321 -18.95 3.03 -13.07
CA ASP A 321 -17.72 2.93 -13.86
C ASP A 321 -17.51 4.22 -14.65
N ILE A 322 -16.66 5.08 -14.09
CA ILE A 322 -16.32 6.40 -14.62
C ILE A 322 -14.80 6.62 -14.68
N LYS A 323 -14.01 5.57 -14.58
CA LYS A 323 -12.55 5.64 -14.54
C LYS A 323 -11.96 6.25 -15.82
N ASP A 324 -12.61 6.05 -16.94
CA ASP A 324 -12.23 6.60 -18.25
C ASP A 324 -12.39 8.14 -18.34
N LEU A 325 -13.17 8.73 -17.45
CA LEU A 325 -13.42 10.18 -17.39
C LEU A 325 -12.34 10.96 -16.63
N GLN A 326 -11.33 10.29 -16.10
CA GLN A 326 -10.25 10.96 -15.36
C GLN A 326 -9.43 11.87 -16.25
N THR A 327 -9.28 13.13 -15.84
CA THR A 327 -8.42 14.10 -16.52
C THR A 327 -6.96 13.93 -16.12
N ALA A 328 -6.07 13.94 -17.12
CA ALA A 328 -4.62 13.90 -16.93
C ALA A 328 -3.99 15.27 -17.26
N ASP A 329 -2.83 15.53 -16.70
CA ASP A 329 -1.96 16.62 -17.08
C ASP A 329 -1.22 16.29 -18.40
N ALA A 330 -0.86 17.30 -19.18
CA ALA A 330 -0.32 17.11 -20.53
C ALA A 330 1.14 16.67 -20.58
N GLY A 331 1.87 16.64 -19.49
CA GLY A 331 3.32 16.39 -19.46
C GLY A 331 3.72 15.20 -18.58
N ARG A 332 4.96 14.71 -18.80
CA ARG A 332 5.64 13.79 -17.89
C ARG A 332 6.65 14.55 -17.06
N ARG A 333 6.62 14.37 -15.73
CA ARG A 333 7.47 15.10 -14.79
C ARG A 333 7.98 14.18 -13.70
N PHE A 334 9.09 14.52 -13.07
CA PHE A 334 9.50 13.89 -11.81
C PHE A 334 8.47 14.19 -10.73
N ILE A 335 8.24 13.23 -9.87
CA ILE A 335 7.27 13.33 -8.78
C ILE A 335 7.71 14.44 -7.80
N THR A 336 6.93 15.49 -7.70
CA THR A 336 7.19 16.67 -6.87
C THR A 336 6.21 16.80 -5.71
N THR A 337 4.97 16.32 -5.91
CA THR A 337 3.84 16.51 -4.98
C THR A 337 3.12 15.19 -4.69
N PRO A 338 2.33 15.13 -3.59
CA PRO A 338 1.47 14.00 -3.29
C PRO A 338 0.53 13.59 -4.43
N ARG A 339 0.00 14.53 -5.22
CA ARG A 339 -0.85 14.23 -6.39
C ARG A 339 -0.11 13.41 -7.43
N GLN A 340 1.14 13.75 -7.69
CA GLN A 340 1.94 13.05 -8.69
C GLN A 340 2.32 11.63 -8.20
N LEU A 341 2.62 11.47 -6.91
CA LEU A 341 2.83 10.14 -6.32
C LEU A 341 1.53 9.31 -6.32
N ALA A 342 0.39 9.92 -5.99
CA ALA A 342 -0.92 9.29 -6.11
C ALA A 342 -1.22 8.86 -7.56
N SER A 343 -0.80 9.67 -8.55
CA SER A 343 -0.94 9.36 -9.97
C SER A 343 -0.09 8.17 -10.38
N TYR A 344 1.16 8.13 -9.92
CA TYR A 344 2.05 6.98 -10.14
C TYR A 344 1.41 5.68 -9.67
N VAL A 345 0.96 5.62 -8.40
CA VAL A 345 0.37 4.42 -7.80
C VAL A 345 -1.10 4.15 -8.22
N ARG A 346 -1.65 4.90 -9.18
CA ARG A 346 -2.94 4.61 -9.83
C ARG A 346 -2.78 3.75 -11.07
N VAL A 347 -1.67 3.91 -11.81
CA VAL A 347 -1.47 3.33 -13.13
C VAL A 347 -0.23 2.44 -13.22
N ASP A 348 0.54 2.31 -12.15
CA ASP A 348 1.75 1.48 -12.09
C ASP A 348 1.43 -0.01 -12.30
N GLN A 349 2.40 -0.74 -12.85
CA GLN A 349 2.46 -2.18 -12.67
C GLN A 349 2.96 -2.43 -11.24
N LEU A 350 2.24 -3.20 -10.43
CA LEU A 350 2.44 -3.24 -8.98
C LEU A 350 3.88 -3.52 -8.50
N TYR A 351 4.70 -4.19 -9.29
CA TYR A 351 6.12 -4.44 -9.00
C TYR A 351 7.08 -3.48 -9.73
N GLN A 352 6.57 -2.50 -10.49
CA GLN A 352 7.36 -1.60 -11.34
C GLN A 352 8.43 -0.84 -10.57
N ALA A 353 8.10 -0.24 -9.44
CA ALA A 353 9.05 0.55 -8.64
C ALA A 353 10.24 -0.28 -8.16
N TYR A 354 10.02 -1.53 -7.80
CA TYR A 354 11.04 -2.45 -7.30
C TYR A 354 11.87 -3.04 -8.43
N LEU A 355 11.25 -3.29 -9.59
CA LEU A 355 11.97 -3.61 -10.82
C LEU A 355 12.92 -2.47 -11.20
N ASN A 356 12.44 -1.22 -11.15
CA ASN A 356 13.28 -0.04 -11.45
C ASN A 356 14.46 0.07 -10.47
N ALA A 357 14.22 -0.11 -9.17
CA ALA A 357 15.28 -0.11 -8.15
C ALA A 357 16.30 -1.23 -8.39
N ALA A 358 15.84 -2.43 -8.75
CA ALA A 358 16.70 -3.55 -9.11
C ALA A 358 17.60 -3.24 -10.31
N LEU A 359 17.02 -2.67 -11.37
CA LEU A 359 17.76 -2.29 -12.59
C LEU A 359 18.80 -1.20 -12.28
N VAL A 360 18.45 -0.20 -11.47
CA VAL A 360 19.41 0.83 -11.03
C VAL A 360 20.57 0.18 -10.28
N LEU A 361 20.30 -0.67 -9.28
CA LEU A 361 21.35 -1.34 -8.49
C LEU A 361 22.24 -2.24 -9.35
N LEU A 362 21.65 -3.01 -10.27
CA LEU A 362 22.39 -3.90 -11.19
C LEU A 362 23.34 -3.11 -12.10
N VAL A 363 22.84 -2.05 -12.73
CA VAL A 363 23.64 -1.24 -13.68
C VAL A 363 24.72 -0.43 -12.94
N GLN A 364 24.42 0.04 -11.73
CA GLN A 364 25.39 0.73 -10.87
C GLN A 364 26.43 -0.23 -10.24
N GLY A 365 26.32 -1.52 -10.51
CA GLY A 365 27.31 -2.50 -10.03
C GLY A 365 27.22 -2.81 -8.55
N ALA A 366 26.03 -2.68 -7.93
CA ALA A 366 25.81 -3.11 -6.57
C ALA A 366 26.14 -4.60 -6.42
N GLY A 367 26.97 -4.96 -5.44
CA GLY A 367 27.31 -6.35 -5.15
C GLY A 367 26.10 -7.13 -4.66
N PHE A 368 26.05 -8.42 -4.98
CA PHE A 368 25.12 -9.35 -4.32
C PHE A 368 25.61 -9.71 -2.92
N ASP A 369 24.69 -10.23 -2.10
CA ASP A 369 24.98 -10.60 -0.71
C ASP A 369 26.20 -11.54 -0.65
N SER A 370 27.12 -11.24 0.25
CA SER A 370 28.37 -11.97 0.45
C SER A 370 28.17 -13.44 0.88
N GLY A 371 26.99 -13.79 1.31
CA GLY A 371 26.58 -15.16 1.61
C GLY A 371 26.25 -16.02 0.37
N PHE A 372 26.29 -15.46 -0.84
CA PHE A 372 26.08 -16.23 -2.07
C PHE A 372 27.37 -16.91 -2.54
N PRO A 373 27.30 -18.17 -3.01
CA PRO A 373 28.48 -18.94 -3.43
C PRO A 373 29.30 -18.27 -4.53
N GLU A 374 28.65 -17.58 -5.44
CA GLU A 374 29.27 -16.88 -6.59
C GLU A 374 29.84 -15.51 -6.20
N GLY A 375 29.47 -14.95 -5.06
CA GLY A 375 29.92 -13.62 -4.61
C GLY A 375 31.40 -13.54 -4.26
N THR A 376 32.03 -14.65 -3.91
CA THR A 376 33.41 -14.71 -3.41
C THR A 376 34.43 -15.28 -4.40
N GLY A 377 33.99 -15.91 -5.50
CA GLY A 377 34.86 -16.61 -6.45
C GLY A 377 35.09 -15.84 -7.75
N LYS A 378 36.36 -15.76 -8.20
CA LYS A 378 36.70 -15.15 -9.51
C LYS A 378 36.44 -16.09 -10.70
N SER A 379 36.13 -17.36 -10.47
CA SER A 379 35.97 -18.39 -11.50
C SER A 379 34.51 -18.72 -11.82
N ARG A 380 33.56 -18.18 -11.06
CA ARG A 380 32.11 -18.40 -11.24
C ARG A 380 31.39 -17.06 -11.30
N ALA A 381 30.38 -16.96 -12.15
CA ALA A 381 29.52 -15.79 -12.26
C ALA A 381 28.07 -16.20 -11.99
N ALA A 382 27.38 -15.44 -11.14
CA ALA A 382 25.96 -15.59 -10.90
C ALA A 382 25.16 -15.26 -12.17
N PHE A 383 24.19 -16.09 -12.53
CA PHE A 383 23.28 -15.84 -13.66
C PHE A 383 21.90 -16.48 -13.40
N ALA A 384 21.74 -17.80 -13.69
CA ALA A 384 20.48 -18.52 -13.48
C ALA A 384 20.15 -18.73 -12.00
N THR A 385 21.16 -18.76 -11.14
CA THR A 385 21.07 -18.71 -9.68
C THR A 385 21.85 -17.51 -9.18
N PHE A 386 21.34 -16.83 -8.16
CA PHE A 386 21.93 -15.68 -7.45
C PHE A 386 22.26 -14.45 -8.33
N GLY A 387 21.91 -14.46 -9.62
CA GLY A 387 22.16 -13.37 -10.54
C GLY A 387 20.92 -12.53 -10.88
N GLY A 388 21.12 -11.54 -11.75
CA GLY A 388 20.06 -10.63 -12.19
C GLY A 388 18.79 -11.34 -12.70
N PRO A 389 18.86 -12.31 -13.63
CA PRO A 389 17.69 -13.03 -14.13
C PRO A 389 16.89 -13.72 -13.02
N HIS A 390 17.55 -14.34 -12.04
CA HIS A 390 16.89 -14.98 -10.91
C HIS A 390 16.16 -13.97 -10.03
N MET A 391 16.84 -12.90 -9.65
CA MET A 391 16.25 -11.84 -8.80
C MET A 391 15.07 -11.14 -9.48
N LEU A 392 15.20 -10.76 -10.77
CA LEU A 392 14.13 -10.10 -11.51
C LEU A 392 12.88 -10.99 -11.64
N ALA A 393 13.06 -12.29 -11.90
CA ALA A 393 11.97 -13.25 -11.92
C ALA A 393 11.29 -13.35 -10.54
N LEU A 394 12.08 -13.41 -9.47
CA LEU A 394 11.58 -13.54 -8.10
C LEU A 394 10.79 -12.30 -7.64
N ILE A 395 11.20 -11.08 -8.03
CA ILE A 395 10.43 -9.86 -7.75
C ILE A 395 9.01 -9.97 -8.31
N SER A 396 8.87 -10.42 -9.54
CA SER A 396 7.55 -10.59 -10.18
C SER A 396 6.75 -11.72 -9.52
N GLU A 397 7.38 -12.80 -9.13
CA GLU A 397 6.75 -13.95 -8.47
C GLU A 397 6.21 -13.59 -7.08
N VAL A 398 7.04 -13.00 -6.21
CA VAL A 398 6.60 -12.64 -4.85
C VAL A 398 5.49 -11.59 -4.87
N SER A 399 5.45 -10.70 -5.87
CA SER A 399 4.40 -9.71 -6.02
C SER A 399 3.02 -10.37 -6.20
N SER A 400 2.93 -11.40 -7.04
CA SER A 400 1.70 -12.14 -7.28
C SER A 400 1.24 -12.91 -6.04
N ARG A 401 2.17 -13.59 -5.34
CA ARG A 401 1.87 -14.35 -4.11
C ARG A 401 1.40 -13.43 -2.99
N ALA A 402 2.07 -12.31 -2.79
CA ALA A 402 1.69 -11.29 -1.81
C ALA A 402 0.28 -10.73 -2.08
N LEU A 403 -0.09 -10.52 -3.36
CA LEU A 403 -1.44 -10.09 -3.71
C LEU A 403 -2.51 -11.10 -3.33
N LYS A 404 -2.28 -12.40 -3.54
CA LYS A 404 -3.25 -13.44 -3.12
C LYS A 404 -3.42 -13.46 -1.61
N ALA A 405 -2.33 -13.42 -0.85
CA ALA A 405 -2.37 -13.38 0.61
C ALA A 405 -3.17 -12.19 1.14
N VAL A 406 -2.91 -10.98 0.61
CA VAL A 406 -3.64 -9.79 1.05
C VAL A 406 -5.10 -9.79 0.61
N ARG A 407 -5.49 -10.47 -0.49
CA ARG A 407 -6.89 -10.62 -0.87
C ARG A 407 -7.69 -11.40 0.17
N ARG A 408 -7.09 -12.41 0.82
CA ARG A 408 -7.71 -13.09 1.96
C ARG A 408 -8.00 -12.10 3.10
N GLN A 409 -7.02 -11.29 3.49
CA GLN A 409 -7.22 -10.26 4.53
C GLN A 409 -8.35 -9.29 4.16
N LYS A 410 -8.41 -8.86 2.89
CA LYS A 410 -9.42 -7.92 2.40
C LYS A 410 -10.84 -8.46 2.46
N PHE A 411 -11.08 -9.55 1.75
CA PHE A 411 -12.43 -10.03 1.48
C PHE A 411 -12.94 -11.01 2.53
N ASN A 412 -12.05 -11.88 3.04
CA ASN A 412 -12.50 -12.96 3.91
C ASN A 412 -12.46 -12.60 5.39
N ILE A 413 -11.65 -11.59 5.79
CA ILE A 413 -11.42 -11.31 7.21
C ILE A 413 -11.92 -9.92 7.59
N HIS A 414 -11.25 -8.85 7.11
CA HIS A 414 -11.46 -7.51 7.67
C HIS A 414 -12.59 -6.73 6.99
N ARG A 415 -12.76 -6.85 5.69
CA ARG A 415 -13.75 -6.13 4.85
C ARG A 415 -13.89 -4.64 5.18
N ARG A 416 -12.78 -3.99 5.56
CA ARG A 416 -12.75 -2.59 5.96
C ARG A 416 -13.18 -1.68 4.81
N GLY A 417 -14.07 -0.74 5.09
CA GLY A 417 -14.48 0.33 4.18
C GLY A 417 -13.33 1.29 3.86
N ARG A 418 -13.53 2.08 2.83
CA ARG A 418 -12.57 3.07 2.36
C ARG A 418 -12.71 4.40 3.10
N PRO A 419 -11.68 5.29 3.10
CA PRO A 419 -11.76 6.61 3.75
C PRO A 419 -12.95 7.43 3.27
N GLU A 420 -13.28 7.38 1.98
CA GLU A 420 -14.44 8.08 1.39
C GLU A 420 -15.78 7.66 2.03
N ARG A 421 -15.90 6.42 2.50
CA ARG A 421 -17.08 5.94 3.22
C ARG A 421 -17.16 6.52 4.62
N LEU A 422 -16.07 6.49 5.37
CA LEU A 422 -16.02 7.07 6.72
C LEU A 422 -16.25 8.58 6.66
N ALA A 423 -15.67 9.28 5.69
CA ALA A 423 -15.90 10.71 5.48
C ALA A 423 -17.39 11.02 5.28
N ALA A 424 -18.11 10.21 4.50
CA ALA A 424 -19.55 10.40 4.32
C ALA A 424 -20.33 10.18 5.62
N MET A 425 -19.92 9.27 6.49
CA MET A 425 -20.55 9.08 7.81
C MET A 425 -20.28 10.29 8.74
N VAL A 426 -19.09 10.87 8.67
CA VAL A 426 -18.74 12.11 9.38
C VAL A 426 -19.57 13.27 8.84
N ASP A 427 -19.68 13.43 7.52
CA ASP A 427 -20.48 14.48 6.86
C ASP A 427 -21.95 14.41 7.24
N LYS A 428 -22.55 13.22 7.32
CA LYS A 428 -23.93 13.03 7.77
C LYS A 428 -24.18 13.53 9.19
N VAL A 429 -23.23 13.34 10.09
CA VAL A 429 -23.34 13.84 11.45
C VAL A 429 -23.11 15.36 11.51
N ALA A 430 -22.17 15.88 10.72
CA ALA A 430 -21.87 17.29 10.64
C ALA A 430 -23.05 18.10 10.07
N SER A 431 -23.70 17.56 9.02
CA SER A 431 -24.87 18.18 8.37
C SER A 431 -26.18 18.05 9.14
N GLY A 432 -26.21 17.29 10.22
CA GLY A 432 -27.43 17.02 11.00
C GLY A 432 -28.43 16.04 10.34
N ALA A 433 -28.00 15.33 9.29
CA ALA A 433 -28.78 14.31 8.58
C ALA A 433 -28.25 12.88 8.81
N PRO A 434 -28.24 12.36 10.06
CA PRO A 434 -27.55 11.12 10.41
C PRO A 434 -28.20 9.84 9.88
N GLY A 435 -29.40 9.92 9.29
CA GLY A 435 -30.10 8.77 8.72
C GLY A 435 -30.23 7.60 9.70
N LYS A 436 -29.79 6.40 9.29
CA LYS A 436 -29.87 5.16 10.06
C LYS A 436 -28.78 4.99 11.15
N LEU A 437 -27.88 5.95 11.31
CA LEU A 437 -26.85 5.89 12.35
C LEU A 437 -27.48 5.79 13.74
N THR A 438 -27.09 4.81 14.56
CA THR A 438 -27.56 4.68 15.94
C THR A 438 -27.04 5.82 16.82
N THR A 439 -27.62 6.00 18.00
CA THR A 439 -27.17 7.04 18.95
C THR A 439 -25.69 6.87 19.31
N ALA A 440 -25.23 5.64 19.52
CA ALA A 440 -23.82 5.36 19.84
C ALA A 440 -22.89 5.72 18.65
N MET A 441 -23.24 5.31 17.43
CA MET A 441 -22.47 5.67 16.22
C MET A 441 -22.40 7.19 16.02
N ARG A 442 -23.54 7.87 16.20
CA ARG A 442 -23.61 9.36 16.11
C ARG A 442 -22.67 10.01 17.12
N ALA A 443 -22.65 9.52 18.36
CA ALA A 443 -21.77 10.06 19.40
C ALA A 443 -20.29 9.89 19.03
N GLN A 444 -19.90 8.69 18.59
CA GLN A 444 -18.52 8.40 18.17
C GLN A 444 -18.09 9.24 16.94
N LEU A 445 -18.92 9.31 15.92
CA LEU A 445 -18.65 10.13 14.72
C LEU A 445 -18.65 11.64 15.04
N ARG A 446 -19.50 12.07 15.98
CA ARG A 446 -19.48 13.47 16.44
C ARG A 446 -18.20 13.79 17.18
N THR A 447 -17.71 12.90 18.03
CA THR A 447 -16.42 13.06 18.70
C THR A 447 -15.29 13.14 17.67
N MET A 448 -15.28 12.25 16.68
CA MET A 448 -14.31 12.31 15.56
C MET A 448 -14.40 13.65 14.84
N TYR A 449 -15.58 14.09 14.43
CA TYR A 449 -15.77 15.39 13.78
C TYR A 449 -15.19 16.55 14.61
N LEU A 450 -15.48 16.59 15.90
CA LEU A 450 -14.96 17.64 16.81
C LEU A 450 -13.44 17.61 16.93
N ASN A 451 -12.83 16.43 16.93
CA ASN A 451 -11.37 16.28 16.94
C ASN A 451 -10.75 16.72 15.60
N LEU A 452 -11.38 16.39 14.47
CA LEU A 452 -10.97 16.86 13.15
C LEU A 452 -11.11 18.40 13.01
N ASP A 453 -12.17 18.97 13.56
CA ASP A 453 -12.39 20.42 13.60
C ASP A 453 -11.35 21.12 14.48
N LYS A 454 -11.07 20.58 15.69
CA LYS A 454 -9.99 21.04 16.57
C LYS A 454 -8.60 20.95 15.93
N ALA A 455 -8.39 19.97 15.04
CA ALA A 455 -7.19 19.87 14.23
C ALA A 455 -7.14 20.91 13.09
N GLY A 456 -8.20 21.72 12.92
CA GLY A 456 -8.28 22.77 11.90
C GLY A 456 -8.55 22.27 10.49
N LEU A 457 -9.16 21.08 10.33
CA LEU A 457 -9.36 20.44 9.03
C LEU A 457 -10.75 20.69 8.44
N MET A 458 -11.80 20.75 9.27
CA MET A 458 -13.18 20.73 8.75
C MET A 458 -13.56 21.97 7.95
N ALA A 459 -13.19 23.16 8.41
CA ALA A 459 -13.47 24.38 7.67
C ALA A 459 -12.70 24.47 6.33
N PRO A 460 -11.39 24.16 6.23
CA PRO A 460 -10.70 24.06 4.95
C PRO A 460 -11.30 23.02 4.00
N VAL A 461 -11.68 21.85 4.50
CA VAL A 461 -12.34 20.80 3.67
C VAL A 461 -13.64 21.31 3.08
N ALA A 462 -14.51 21.90 3.90
CA ALA A 462 -15.79 22.44 3.42
C ALA A 462 -15.60 23.56 2.39
N ALA A 463 -14.67 24.48 2.63
CA ALA A 463 -14.33 25.55 1.70
C ALA A 463 -13.76 25.02 0.38
N HIS A 464 -12.85 24.02 0.45
CA HIS A 464 -12.27 23.36 -0.71
C HIS A 464 -13.33 22.64 -1.54
N ASN A 465 -14.22 21.86 -0.90
CA ASN A 465 -15.30 21.16 -1.58
C ASN A 465 -16.25 22.12 -2.29
N ALA A 466 -16.64 23.23 -1.63
CA ALA A 466 -17.47 24.26 -2.24
C ALA A 466 -16.79 24.91 -3.46
N ALA A 467 -15.49 25.21 -3.37
CA ALA A 467 -14.72 25.77 -4.48
C ALA A 467 -14.59 24.78 -5.66
N GLN A 468 -14.34 23.50 -5.37
CA GLN A 468 -14.27 22.44 -6.38
C GLN A 468 -15.65 22.27 -7.06
N LEU A 469 -16.74 22.20 -6.32
CA LEU A 469 -18.09 22.06 -6.87
C LEU A 469 -18.44 23.25 -7.76
N ALA A 470 -18.16 24.48 -7.32
CA ALA A 470 -18.34 25.66 -8.13
C ALA A 470 -17.51 25.63 -9.44
N THR A 471 -16.26 25.17 -9.36
CA THR A 471 -15.40 25.00 -10.54
C THR A 471 -15.96 23.95 -11.48
N HIS A 472 -16.41 22.80 -10.96
CA HIS A 472 -17.01 21.72 -11.77
C HIS A 472 -18.29 22.18 -12.48
N ALA A 473 -19.11 22.99 -11.83
CA ALA A 473 -20.34 23.52 -12.41
C ALA A 473 -20.08 24.65 -13.45
N ALA A 474 -19.06 25.50 -13.20
CA ALA A 474 -18.70 26.62 -14.06
C ALA A 474 -17.83 26.25 -15.27
N ARG A 475 -17.16 25.10 -15.22
CA ARG A 475 -16.31 24.62 -16.32
C ARG A 475 -17.18 24.40 -17.56
N ASP A 476 -17.09 25.25 -18.57
CA ASP A 476 -17.80 25.30 -19.87
C ASP A 476 -17.95 23.90 -20.55
N GLY A 477 -18.52 22.93 -19.86
CA GLY A 477 -18.63 21.56 -20.27
C GLY A 477 -17.35 20.69 -20.06
N SER A 478 -16.29 21.20 -19.42
CA SER A 478 -15.03 20.46 -19.28
C SER A 478 -15.01 19.44 -18.12
N TYR A 479 -15.85 19.61 -17.08
CA TYR A 479 -16.00 18.54 -16.08
C TYR A 479 -16.93 17.46 -16.63
N PRO A 480 -16.51 16.19 -16.59
CA PRO A 480 -17.17 15.15 -17.41
C PRO A 480 -18.52 14.66 -16.89
N LEU A 481 -18.94 15.08 -15.70
CA LEU A 481 -20.24 14.73 -15.09
C LEU A 481 -21.13 15.95 -14.92
N THR A 482 -22.45 15.71 -14.98
CA THR A 482 -23.51 16.66 -14.61
C THR A 482 -24.42 16.04 -13.56
N GLY A 483 -25.34 16.83 -12.98
CA GLY A 483 -26.17 16.36 -11.88
C GLY A 483 -25.49 16.41 -10.51
N LEU A 484 -24.34 17.10 -10.40
CA LEU A 484 -23.65 17.32 -9.14
C LEU A 484 -24.53 18.11 -8.17
N GLY A 485 -24.42 17.83 -6.90
CA GLY A 485 -25.13 18.54 -5.86
C GLY A 485 -24.98 17.93 -4.47
N HIS A 486 -25.21 18.75 -3.47
CA HIS A 486 -25.24 18.35 -2.07
C HIS A 486 -26.52 18.90 -1.44
N GLU A 487 -27.21 18.06 -0.67
CA GLU A 487 -28.44 18.48 0.03
C GLU A 487 -28.15 19.47 1.17
N ALA A 488 -26.93 19.45 1.75
CA ALA A 488 -26.46 20.38 2.76
C ALA A 488 -25.64 21.52 2.15
N ALA A 489 -25.68 22.70 2.79
CA ALA A 489 -24.96 23.88 2.35
C ALA A 489 -23.42 23.73 2.34
N LEU A 490 -22.87 22.84 3.15
CA LEU A 490 -21.43 22.55 3.25
C LEU A 490 -21.20 21.04 3.23
N SER A 491 -20.23 20.59 2.44
CA SER A 491 -19.81 19.19 2.35
C SER A 491 -18.49 18.97 3.07
N HIS A 492 -18.47 17.99 3.97
CA HIS A 492 -17.25 17.48 4.62
C HIS A 492 -16.83 16.12 4.05
N LEU A 493 -17.29 15.77 2.85
CA LEU A 493 -16.83 14.60 2.11
C LEU A 493 -15.32 14.68 1.85
N LEU A 494 -14.67 13.53 1.75
CA LEU A 494 -13.24 13.49 1.43
C LEU A 494 -13.02 13.86 -0.03
N PRO A 495 -12.23 14.92 -0.32
CA PRO A 495 -11.85 15.23 -1.69
C PRO A 495 -10.96 14.11 -2.25
N MET A 496 -11.38 13.45 -3.33
CA MET A 496 -10.69 12.31 -3.90
C MET A 496 -9.78 12.72 -5.07
N ALA A 497 -8.59 12.13 -5.16
CA ALA A 497 -7.70 12.34 -6.31
C ALA A 497 -8.27 11.72 -7.60
N PHE A 498 -9.06 10.65 -7.48
CA PHE A 498 -9.58 9.88 -8.61
C PHE A 498 -11.09 10.10 -8.74
N ILE A 499 -11.55 10.30 -9.97
CA ILE A 499 -12.97 10.51 -10.25
C ILE A 499 -13.80 9.26 -9.86
N GLU A 500 -13.23 8.07 -10.05
CA GLU A 500 -13.83 6.80 -9.66
C GLU A 500 -13.73 6.48 -8.16
N GLY A 501 -13.10 7.36 -7.37
CA GLY A 501 -12.82 7.13 -5.97
C GLY A 501 -11.89 5.93 -5.73
N SER A 502 -12.14 5.19 -4.66
CA SER A 502 -11.33 4.01 -4.29
C SER A 502 -11.57 2.80 -5.20
N PRO A 503 -10.60 1.86 -5.28
CA PRO A 503 -10.78 0.58 -5.96
C PRO A 503 -11.98 -0.24 -5.44
N MET A 504 -12.49 -1.15 -6.30
CA MET A 504 -13.63 -2.04 -6.03
C MET A 504 -13.23 -3.27 -5.20
N HIS A 505 -12.57 -3.03 -4.08
CA HIS A 505 -12.22 -4.03 -3.06
C HIS A 505 -12.00 -3.35 -1.69
N PRO A 506 -12.11 -4.09 -0.57
CA PRO A 506 -11.89 -3.54 0.77
C PRO A 506 -10.52 -2.85 0.93
N SER A 507 -10.40 -1.94 1.91
CA SER A 507 -9.16 -1.18 2.08
C SER A 507 -8.06 -2.00 2.77
N TYR A 508 -8.38 -2.71 3.82
CA TYR A 508 -7.43 -3.39 4.70
C TYR A 508 -7.24 -4.87 4.33
N GLY A 509 -6.06 -5.34 3.97
CA GLY A 509 -4.78 -4.64 3.79
C GLY A 509 -4.63 -3.98 2.42
N ALA A 510 -3.57 -3.21 2.29
CA ALA A 510 -3.24 -2.49 1.06
C ALA A 510 -2.43 -3.37 0.09
N GLY A 511 -2.95 -3.57 -1.14
CA GLY A 511 -2.27 -4.40 -2.15
C GLY A 511 -0.89 -3.86 -2.51
N HIS A 512 -0.78 -2.56 -2.82
CA HIS A 512 0.49 -1.90 -3.13
C HIS A 512 1.51 -2.06 -2.00
N ALA A 513 1.11 -1.87 -0.75
CA ALA A 513 2.01 -2.01 0.38
C ALA A 513 2.46 -3.47 0.61
N THR A 514 1.57 -4.46 0.40
CA THR A 514 1.96 -5.87 0.53
C THR A 514 2.98 -6.28 -0.55
N VAL A 515 2.76 -5.84 -1.78
CA VAL A 515 3.71 -6.06 -2.88
C VAL A 515 5.02 -5.32 -2.61
N ALA A 516 4.97 -4.09 -2.11
CA ALA A 516 6.14 -3.33 -1.69
C ALA A 516 6.96 -4.08 -0.64
N GLY A 517 6.28 -4.56 0.40
CA GLY A 517 6.91 -5.33 1.46
C GLY A 517 7.63 -6.57 0.94
N ALA A 518 6.97 -7.33 0.09
CA ALA A 518 7.54 -8.56 -0.47
C ALA A 518 8.72 -8.28 -1.43
N CYS A 519 8.55 -7.39 -2.40
CA CYS A 519 9.57 -7.11 -3.39
C CYS A 519 10.83 -6.46 -2.80
N VAL A 520 10.66 -5.48 -1.90
CA VAL A 520 11.80 -4.83 -1.23
C VAL A 520 12.54 -5.82 -0.33
N THR A 521 11.86 -6.75 0.32
CA THR A 521 12.51 -7.81 1.10
C THR A 521 13.40 -8.68 0.22
N VAL A 522 12.95 -9.04 -0.99
CA VAL A 522 13.80 -9.75 -1.97
C VAL A 522 15.01 -8.91 -2.36
N LEU A 523 14.85 -7.62 -2.65
CA LEU A 523 15.98 -6.75 -2.98
C LEU A 523 17.00 -6.68 -1.84
N LYS A 524 16.53 -6.50 -0.60
CA LYS A 524 17.40 -6.47 0.59
C LYS A 524 18.13 -7.80 0.82
N ALA A 525 17.50 -8.91 0.48
CA ALA A 525 18.09 -10.25 0.65
C ALA A 525 19.11 -10.58 -0.45
N PHE A 526 18.98 -10.02 -1.65
CA PHE A 526 19.85 -10.33 -2.78
C PHE A 526 21.06 -9.41 -2.89
N PHE A 527 20.91 -8.11 -2.60
CA PHE A 527 22.02 -7.15 -2.67
C PHE A 527 22.76 -7.06 -1.32
N GLU A 528 24.04 -6.72 -1.39
CA GLU A 528 24.87 -6.53 -0.19
C GLU A 528 24.48 -5.24 0.55
N MET A 529 23.70 -5.40 1.62
CA MET A 529 23.21 -4.29 2.44
C MET A 529 24.21 -3.79 3.48
N PHE A 530 25.27 -4.56 3.78
CA PHE A 530 26.19 -4.27 4.88
C PHE A 530 27.64 -4.14 4.42
N THR A 531 28.44 -3.42 5.19
CA THR A 531 29.85 -3.12 4.84
C THR A 531 30.80 -4.29 5.05
N THR A 532 30.44 -5.25 5.90
CA THR A 532 31.25 -6.45 6.20
C THR A 532 30.36 -7.68 6.29
N PRO A 533 30.88 -8.89 5.94
CA PRO A 533 30.12 -10.13 5.99
C PRO A 533 29.48 -10.47 7.34
N ASP A 534 30.11 -10.11 8.44
CA ASP A 534 29.63 -10.42 9.79
C ASP A 534 28.99 -9.23 10.52
N GLY A 535 29.08 -8.03 9.91
CA GLY A 535 28.58 -6.78 10.52
C GLY A 535 27.16 -6.42 10.08
N TRP A 536 26.60 -5.47 10.81
CA TRP A 536 25.26 -4.89 10.52
C TRP A 536 25.33 -3.37 10.29
N THR A 537 26.51 -2.87 9.91
CA THR A 537 26.68 -1.48 9.48
C THR A 537 26.24 -1.36 8.05
N GLU A 538 25.18 -0.59 7.82
CA GLU A 538 24.58 -0.46 6.50
C GLU A 538 25.52 0.20 5.48
N ARG A 539 25.44 -0.28 4.25
CA ARG A 539 26.19 0.24 3.10
C ARG A 539 25.54 1.51 2.58
N LEU A 540 26.36 2.51 2.32
CA LEU A 540 25.89 3.82 1.85
C LEU A 540 25.60 3.82 0.34
N MET A 541 24.71 4.69 -0.11
CA MET A 541 24.39 4.92 -1.52
C MET A 541 25.60 5.39 -2.36
N ASP A 542 26.62 6.02 -1.74
CA ASP A 542 27.86 6.41 -2.44
C ASP A 542 28.66 5.22 -2.95
N SER A 543 28.53 4.04 -2.34
CA SER A 543 29.18 2.81 -2.80
C SER A 543 28.68 2.32 -4.16
N VAL A 544 27.55 2.82 -4.62
CA VAL A 544 26.94 2.55 -5.93
C VAL A 544 26.82 3.82 -6.78
N GLY A 545 27.65 4.83 -6.53
CA GLY A 545 27.70 6.06 -7.33
C GLY A 545 26.51 7.01 -7.12
N LEU A 546 25.69 6.80 -6.09
CA LEU A 546 24.50 7.60 -5.77
C LEU A 546 24.65 8.35 -4.43
N GLY A 547 25.84 8.90 -4.18
CA GLY A 547 26.16 9.55 -2.91
C GLY A 547 25.55 10.94 -2.72
N CYS A 548 25.24 11.67 -3.79
CA CYS A 548 24.56 12.96 -3.73
C CYS A 548 23.05 12.76 -3.87
N SER A 549 22.30 13.15 -2.84
CA SER A 549 20.83 13.11 -2.89
C SER A 549 20.29 14.16 -3.86
N VAL A 550 19.29 13.77 -4.63
CA VAL A 550 18.61 14.65 -5.59
C VAL A 550 17.12 14.77 -5.27
N GLU A 551 16.56 15.90 -5.68
CA GLU A 551 15.12 16.15 -5.64
C GLU A 551 14.65 16.86 -6.92
N PRO A 552 13.37 16.76 -7.31
CA PRO A 552 12.85 17.49 -8.43
C PRO A 552 12.87 18.99 -8.17
N ASN A 553 13.18 19.79 -9.21
CA ASN A 553 13.08 21.24 -9.09
C ASN A 553 11.62 21.67 -8.81
N VAL A 554 11.46 22.66 -7.96
CA VAL A 554 10.18 23.31 -7.65
C VAL A 554 10.23 24.77 -8.07
N VAL A 555 9.23 25.22 -8.80
CA VAL A 555 9.05 26.62 -9.19
C VAL A 555 7.71 27.08 -8.63
N ALA A 556 7.71 28.21 -7.91
CA ALA A 556 6.51 28.80 -7.34
C ALA A 556 5.86 29.78 -8.31
N ASP A 557 4.54 29.79 -8.30
CA ASP A 557 3.68 30.82 -8.87
C ASP A 557 2.76 31.35 -7.74
N GLY A 558 3.21 32.41 -7.07
CA GLY A 558 2.61 32.86 -5.82
C GLY A 558 2.63 31.77 -4.74
N ALA A 559 1.44 31.43 -4.18
CA ALA A 559 1.28 30.36 -3.17
C ALA A 559 0.99 28.98 -3.77
N LYS A 560 1.23 28.78 -5.06
CA LYS A 560 1.00 27.53 -5.77
C LYS A 560 2.26 27.06 -6.49
N VAL A 561 2.30 25.79 -6.85
CA VAL A 561 3.35 25.23 -7.72
C VAL A 561 3.04 25.62 -9.18
N ASP A 562 4.07 26.10 -9.87
CA ASP A 562 4.03 26.20 -11.34
C ASP A 562 4.35 24.80 -11.89
N PHE A 563 3.32 24.04 -12.22
CA PHE A 563 3.46 22.67 -12.70
C PHE A 563 4.12 22.57 -14.09
N ASP A 564 4.08 23.62 -14.90
CA ASP A 564 4.73 23.62 -16.23
C ASP A 564 6.25 23.69 -16.13
N ARG A 565 6.76 24.28 -15.06
CA ARG A 565 8.19 24.51 -14.83
C ARG A 565 8.79 23.63 -13.72
N SER A 566 7.95 23.00 -12.87
CA SER A 566 8.37 22.12 -11.79
C SER A 566 8.49 20.67 -12.25
N GLY A 567 9.38 19.89 -11.61
CA GLY A 567 9.59 18.47 -11.91
C GLY A 567 10.19 18.20 -13.29
N THR A 568 10.74 19.20 -13.95
CA THR A 568 11.34 19.07 -15.30
C THR A 568 12.76 18.53 -15.25
N LYS A 569 13.45 18.70 -14.13
CA LYS A 569 14.81 18.22 -13.90
C LYS A 569 15.06 17.89 -12.44
N LEU A 570 16.09 17.09 -12.16
CA LEU A 570 16.60 16.84 -10.83
C LEU A 570 17.68 17.86 -10.47
N VAL A 571 17.64 18.35 -9.23
CA VAL A 571 18.61 19.25 -8.63
C VAL A 571 19.16 18.61 -7.36
N ASP A 572 20.23 19.17 -6.78
CA ASP A 572 20.71 18.71 -5.48
C ASP A 572 19.60 18.90 -4.43
N ALA A 573 19.35 17.87 -3.65
CA ALA A 573 18.37 17.96 -2.58
C ALA A 573 18.85 18.94 -1.48
N THR A 574 17.91 19.59 -0.85
CA THR A 574 18.22 20.47 0.30
C THR A 574 18.79 19.67 1.46
N ASP A 575 18.28 18.46 1.70
CA ASP A 575 18.79 17.53 2.71
C ASP A 575 19.79 16.55 2.06
N GLN A 576 21.07 16.77 2.37
CA GLN A 576 22.21 15.95 1.92
C GLN A 576 22.66 14.93 2.99
N THR A 577 21.78 14.52 3.90
CA THR A 577 22.08 13.43 4.83
C THR A 577 22.52 12.19 4.05
N ARG A 578 23.59 11.53 4.53
CA ARG A 578 24.09 10.31 3.89
C ARG A 578 23.06 9.19 4.00
N LEU A 579 22.68 8.65 2.86
CA LEU A 579 21.64 7.63 2.72
C LEU A 579 22.27 6.24 2.63
N THR A 580 21.55 5.22 3.13
CA THR A 580 21.93 3.81 2.99
C THR A 580 21.12 3.17 1.88
N ILE A 581 21.66 2.11 1.24
CA ILE A 581 20.95 1.36 0.19
C ILE A 581 19.68 0.75 0.79
N GLN A 582 19.78 0.09 1.95
CA GLN A 582 18.63 -0.52 2.62
C GLN A 582 17.60 0.53 3.04
N GLY A 583 18.03 1.67 3.61
CA GLY A 583 17.14 2.76 3.99
C GLY A 583 16.38 3.35 2.82
N GLU A 584 17.02 3.47 1.65
CA GLU A 584 16.36 3.97 0.44
C GLU A 584 15.38 2.94 -0.17
N LEU A 585 15.67 1.65 -0.10
CA LEU A 585 14.74 0.59 -0.47
C LEU A 585 13.52 0.56 0.48
N ASP A 586 13.74 0.68 1.76
CA ASP A 586 12.68 0.76 2.76
C ASP A 586 11.82 2.03 2.60
N LYS A 587 12.45 3.18 2.26
CA LYS A 587 11.74 4.42 1.89
C LYS A 587 10.94 4.27 0.60
N LEU A 588 11.46 3.55 -0.39
CA LEU A 588 10.71 3.23 -1.61
C LEU A 588 9.42 2.51 -1.30
N ALA A 589 9.50 1.45 -0.47
CA ALA A 589 8.31 0.71 -0.03
C ALA A 589 7.29 1.63 0.68
N ALA A 590 7.77 2.49 1.57
CA ALA A 590 6.93 3.45 2.28
C ALA A 590 6.29 4.48 1.34
N ASN A 591 7.03 5.02 0.37
CA ASN A 591 6.50 6.00 -0.60
C ASN A 591 5.37 5.39 -1.46
N ILE A 592 5.58 4.20 -2.02
CA ILE A 592 4.54 3.52 -2.81
C ILE A 592 3.29 3.22 -1.97
N ALA A 593 3.49 2.80 -0.72
CA ALA A 593 2.39 2.51 0.19
C ALA A 593 1.58 3.78 0.55
N ILE A 594 2.24 4.85 1.01
CA ILE A 594 1.56 6.07 1.44
C ILE A 594 1.02 6.89 0.26
N GLY A 595 1.51 6.69 -0.96
CA GLY A 595 0.93 7.28 -2.16
C GLY A 595 -0.54 6.95 -2.33
N ARG A 596 -1.00 5.83 -1.77
CA ARG A 596 -2.43 5.45 -1.74
C ARG A 596 -3.22 6.28 -0.72
N ASP A 597 -2.62 6.63 0.42
CA ASP A 597 -3.25 7.52 1.41
C ASP A 597 -3.38 8.94 0.85
N MET A 598 -2.37 9.41 0.10
CA MET A 598 -2.37 10.68 -0.63
C MET A 598 -3.50 10.76 -1.66
N ALA A 599 -3.85 9.63 -2.26
CA ALA A 599 -4.99 9.53 -3.16
C ALA A 599 -6.35 9.57 -2.44
N GLY A 600 -6.39 9.40 -1.12
CA GLY A 600 -7.60 9.29 -0.31
C GLY A 600 -8.20 7.89 -0.28
N VAL A 601 -7.47 6.84 -0.71
CA VAL A 601 -8.03 5.50 -0.89
C VAL A 601 -7.63 4.48 0.17
N HIS A 602 -6.67 4.81 1.04
CA HIS A 602 -6.20 3.97 2.14
C HIS A 602 -5.97 4.79 3.41
N PHE A 603 -5.78 4.09 4.54
CA PHE A 603 -5.40 4.63 5.84
C PHE A 603 -3.99 4.20 6.22
N TYR A 604 -3.37 4.87 7.20
CA TYR A 604 -2.03 4.55 7.68
C TYR A 604 -1.88 3.08 8.12
N THR A 605 -2.82 2.55 8.89
CA THR A 605 -2.79 1.15 9.33
C THR A 605 -2.83 0.17 8.16
N ASP A 606 -3.57 0.50 7.09
CA ASP A 606 -3.66 -0.34 5.90
C ASP A 606 -2.27 -0.61 5.30
N TYR A 607 -1.42 0.42 5.20
CA TYR A 607 -0.09 0.23 4.65
C TYR A 607 0.91 -0.29 5.68
N TYR A 608 0.84 0.15 6.95
CA TYR A 608 1.76 -0.27 8.00
C TYR A 608 1.77 -1.79 8.16
N GLU A 609 0.60 -2.40 8.32
CA GLU A 609 0.48 -3.84 8.49
C GLU A 609 0.75 -4.60 7.19
N SER A 610 0.38 -4.04 6.04
CA SER A 610 0.54 -4.70 4.75
C SER A 610 1.99 -4.80 4.30
N LEU A 611 2.84 -3.81 4.57
CA LEU A 611 4.28 -3.92 4.33
C LEU A 611 4.86 -5.14 5.05
N ARG A 612 4.48 -5.33 6.30
CA ARG A 612 4.94 -6.41 7.17
C ARG A 612 4.36 -7.77 6.78
N LEU A 613 3.13 -7.79 6.29
CA LEU A 613 2.56 -9.00 5.70
C LEU A 613 3.39 -9.44 4.48
N GLY A 614 3.71 -8.51 3.58
CA GLY A 614 4.52 -8.78 2.40
C GLY A 614 5.93 -9.27 2.73
N GLU A 615 6.60 -8.64 3.71
CA GLU A 615 7.91 -9.05 4.20
C GLU A 615 7.90 -10.50 4.71
N ARG A 616 6.92 -10.86 5.56
CA ARG A 616 6.80 -12.22 6.09
C ARG A 616 6.54 -13.24 4.99
N MET A 617 5.69 -12.92 4.01
CA MET A 617 5.48 -13.75 2.83
C MET A 617 6.79 -13.99 2.07
N ALA A 618 7.57 -12.96 1.82
CA ALA A 618 8.85 -13.07 1.12
C ALA A 618 9.87 -13.93 1.90
N VAL A 619 9.97 -13.74 3.22
CA VAL A 619 10.86 -14.55 4.06
C VAL A 619 10.53 -16.04 3.98
N THR A 620 9.24 -16.41 4.01
CA THR A 620 8.84 -17.82 3.89
C THR A 620 9.14 -18.41 2.52
N ILE A 621 9.01 -17.61 1.45
CA ILE A 621 9.37 -18.01 0.09
C ILE A 621 10.91 -18.22 -0.01
N LEU A 622 11.69 -17.26 0.48
CA LEU A 622 13.14 -17.35 0.49
C LEU A 622 13.62 -18.55 1.34
N GLN A 623 13.00 -18.83 2.49
CA GLN A 623 13.26 -20.00 3.30
C GLN A 623 13.15 -21.29 2.48
N GLU A 624 12.04 -21.47 1.78
CA GLU A 624 11.83 -22.69 0.99
C GLU A 624 12.76 -22.76 -0.23
N GLN A 625 13.11 -21.63 -0.83
CA GLN A 625 14.09 -21.60 -1.92
C GLN A 625 15.47 -22.07 -1.49
N MET A 626 15.90 -21.80 -0.25
CA MET A 626 17.19 -22.28 0.25
C MET A 626 17.35 -23.80 0.16
N LEU A 627 16.25 -24.55 0.22
CA LEU A 627 16.28 -26.01 0.05
C LEU A 627 16.72 -26.46 -1.35
N THR A 628 16.62 -25.58 -2.33
CA THR A 628 16.92 -25.91 -3.73
C THR A 628 18.42 -25.83 -4.06
N TYR A 629 19.22 -25.23 -3.17
CA TYR A 629 20.64 -25.02 -3.40
C TYR A 629 21.49 -26.10 -2.75
N PRO A 630 22.43 -26.73 -3.49
CA PRO A 630 23.30 -27.76 -2.95
C PRO A 630 24.47 -27.21 -2.12
N GLU A 631 24.81 -25.94 -2.28
CA GLU A 631 25.90 -25.24 -1.62
C GLU A 631 25.39 -24.42 -0.43
N PRO A 632 26.24 -24.10 0.56
CA PRO A 632 25.92 -23.17 1.62
C PRO A 632 25.57 -21.79 1.04
N VAL A 633 24.44 -21.22 1.46
CA VAL A 633 23.93 -19.90 1.05
C VAL A 633 23.39 -19.19 2.28
N SER A 634 23.63 -17.92 2.41
CA SER A 634 22.94 -17.08 3.40
C SER A 634 22.45 -15.78 2.77
N MET A 635 21.42 -15.22 3.36
CA MET A 635 20.84 -13.92 3.04
C MET A 635 20.54 -13.19 4.35
N ARG A 636 20.79 -11.88 4.41
CA ARG A 636 20.56 -11.10 5.63
C ARG A 636 20.10 -9.68 5.33
N PHE A 637 19.21 -9.19 6.16
CA PHE A 637 18.67 -7.83 6.06
C PHE A 637 18.05 -7.38 7.39
N VAL A 638 17.71 -6.09 7.50
CA VAL A 638 16.91 -5.58 8.62
C VAL A 638 15.45 -5.49 8.18
N SER A 639 14.55 -6.01 9.02
CA SER A 639 13.10 -6.00 8.79
C SER A 639 12.50 -4.60 8.93
N TYR A 640 11.25 -4.43 8.48
CA TYR A 640 10.50 -3.16 8.70
C TYR A 640 10.23 -2.85 10.18
N ASP A 641 10.29 -3.84 11.05
CA ASP A 641 10.22 -3.66 12.50
C ASP A 641 11.61 -3.40 13.13
N GLY A 642 12.68 -3.40 12.32
CA GLY A 642 14.07 -3.20 12.76
C GLY A 642 14.73 -4.47 13.32
N ASP A 643 14.15 -5.63 13.11
CA ASP A 643 14.77 -6.91 13.50
C ASP A 643 15.82 -7.33 12.47
N ARG A 644 16.89 -7.96 12.92
CA ARG A 644 17.91 -8.57 12.05
C ARG A 644 17.46 -9.95 11.64
N VAL A 645 17.32 -10.17 10.33
CA VAL A 645 16.89 -11.43 9.73
C VAL A 645 18.07 -12.08 9.03
N LEU A 646 18.32 -13.35 9.32
CA LEU A 646 19.32 -14.20 8.67
C LEU A 646 18.62 -15.47 8.19
N ILE A 647 18.72 -15.78 6.91
CA ILE A 647 18.20 -16.99 6.28
C ILE A 647 19.40 -17.78 5.77
N GLU A 648 19.59 -19.02 6.22
CA GLU A 648 20.74 -19.86 5.88
C GLU A 648 20.28 -21.19 5.31
N GLY A 649 20.88 -21.57 4.18
CA GLY A 649 20.70 -22.88 3.56
C GLY A 649 22.02 -23.66 3.50
N THR A 650 21.99 -24.94 3.80
CA THR A 650 23.16 -25.82 3.73
C THR A 650 22.73 -27.22 3.32
N GLY A 651 23.12 -27.67 2.11
CA GLY A 651 22.90 -29.04 1.67
C GLY A 651 21.44 -29.50 1.72
N HIS A 652 20.51 -28.61 1.33
CA HIS A 652 19.06 -28.83 1.35
C HIS A 652 18.40 -28.77 2.74
N ALA A 653 19.10 -28.23 3.74
CA ALA A 653 18.54 -27.82 5.01
C ALA A 653 18.43 -26.28 5.06
N VAL A 654 17.52 -25.75 5.86
CA VAL A 654 17.32 -24.30 6.00
C VAL A 654 17.02 -23.91 7.43
N SER A 655 17.56 -22.76 7.85
CA SER A 655 17.21 -22.10 9.10
C SER A 655 16.88 -20.62 8.86
N VAL A 656 16.02 -20.06 9.72
CA VAL A 656 15.73 -18.63 9.79
C VAL A 656 15.99 -18.17 11.22
N THR A 657 16.93 -17.26 11.38
CA THR A 657 17.30 -16.69 12.68
C THR A 657 16.91 -15.22 12.74
N ILE A 658 16.18 -14.85 13.79
CA ILE A 658 15.72 -13.48 14.02
C ILE A 658 16.34 -12.94 15.30
N PHE A 659 16.89 -11.72 15.22
CA PHE A 659 17.30 -10.96 16.40
C PHE A 659 16.49 -9.66 16.45
N GLY A 660 15.80 -9.42 17.55
CA GLY A 660 15.06 -8.18 17.77
C GLY A 660 15.98 -6.96 17.80
N LYS A 661 15.40 -5.75 17.73
CA LYS A 661 16.13 -4.45 17.84
C LYS A 661 17.09 -4.38 19.03
N ASN A 662 16.77 -5.10 20.11
CA ASN A 662 17.59 -5.19 21.32
C ASN A 662 18.71 -6.23 21.24
N GLY A 663 18.89 -6.87 20.08
CA GLY A 663 19.87 -7.92 19.83
C GLY A 663 19.54 -9.28 20.46
N ARG A 664 18.35 -9.46 21.06
CA ARG A 664 17.93 -10.74 21.62
C ARG A 664 17.30 -11.62 20.55
N PRO A 665 17.51 -12.96 20.60
CA PRO A 665 16.83 -13.89 19.72
C PRO A 665 15.30 -13.75 19.85
N VAL A 666 14.63 -13.84 18.71
CA VAL A 666 13.15 -13.89 18.61
C VAL A 666 12.80 -15.23 17.96
N ASP A 667 11.86 -15.95 18.55
CA ASP A 667 11.33 -17.16 17.95
C ASP A 667 10.71 -16.86 16.58
N TYR A 668 11.06 -17.67 15.57
CA TYR A 668 10.61 -17.42 14.19
C TYR A 668 9.09 -17.54 14.03
N ALA A 669 8.46 -18.51 14.69
CA ALA A 669 7.00 -18.65 14.64
C ALA A 669 6.31 -17.47 15.34
N ALA A 670 6.86 -16.99 16.47
CA ALA A 670 6.40 -15.78 17.14
C ALA A 670 6.59 -14.53 16.28
N TRP A 671 7.67 -14.45 15.50
CA TRP A 671 7.89 -13.35 14.56
C TRP A 671 6.87 -13.35 13.40
N LEU A 672 6.57 -14.52 12.82
CA LEU A 672 5.54 -14.67 11.79
C LEU A 672 4.15 -14.30 12.32
N SER A 673 3.85 -14.63 13.58
CA SER A 673 2.56 -14.39 14.22
C SER A 673 2.46 -13.05 14.97
N ARG A 674 3.47 -12.19 14.90
CA ARG A 674 3.55 -10.95 15.72
C ARG A 674 2.29 -10.07 15.65
N ALA A 675 1.62 -10.03 14.50
CA ALA A 675 0.38 -9.27 14.33
C ALA A 675 -0.87 -9.97 14.91
N ALA A 676 -0.77 -11.28 15.19
CA ALA A 676 -1.90 -12.06 15.72
C ALA A 676 -1.91 -12.16 17.25
N GLN A 677 -0.90 -11.62 17.93
CA GLN A 677 -0.81 -11.71 19.40
C GLN A 677 -1.91 -10.89 20.05
N ALA A 678 -2.81 -11.58 20.74
CA ALA A 678 -3.77 -10.94 21.62
C ALA A 678 -3.05 -10.11 22.72
N PRO A 679 -3.66 -9.03 23.25
CA PRO A 679 -3.08 -8.33 24.38
C PRO A 679 -2.83 -9.33 25.50
N VAL A 680 -1.62 -9.34 26.05
CA VAL A 680 -1.33 -10.08 27.28
C VAL A 680 -2.28 -9.53 28.34
N PRO A 681 -3.12 -10.34 28.97
CA PRO A 681 -3.94 -9.86 30.08
C PRO A 681 -3.05 -9.19 31.11
N ALA A 682 -3.39 -7.98 31.52
CA ALA A 682 -2.64 -7.22 32.51
C ALA A 682 -2.62 -7.92 33.88
#